data_41790ff01cfc68101164cf6dca055f27
#
_entry.id   41790ff01cfc68101164cf6dca055f27
#
_cell.length_a   1.000
_cell.length_b   1.000
_cell.length_c   1.000
_cell.angle_alpha   90.00
_cell.angle_beta   90.00
_cell.angle_gamma   90.00
#
_symmetry.space_group_name_H-M   'P 1'
#
loop_
_entity.id
_entity.type
_entity.pdbx_description
1 polymer ?
#
loop_
_entity_poly.entity_id
_entity_poly.type
_entity_poly.pdbx_seq_one_letter_code
_entity_poly.pdbx_strand_id
1 'polypeptide(L)'
;MNLCLGSLSAQTFISKLSPSANNHLRKFAGTGTVKILAVMVDFPIDKDAATDGNGQFGSIYSKDYGNTILDPLPHDRNYFEAHLEFVKNYYEKVSGGKLNVEFYVLPGVITVSKQMRYYSPPYNSTNYSSLGDFAQEVWHLADSANPGFNFSNYNLFTIFHAGCGKEVSLPGALSDSRDLPSIYFNESSLKNIFGNSFNGFPVQNNSFEITNSMIIPETESREQTNIDGSVSLAQITINGLMVSSVGNFLGLPDLYDTKTGLSAIGRFGLMDPQAIFAYNGVFPPEPSAWEKIYLGWATPVTLAPGNYNINLVTQLAASISDTTILKIPINSSEYFLVENRQRDADHNGAIITYVLGGDTLTKTFTKDETGFLSYDTDSLQGVITNVDEFDWALPGQIDDSSHYTGGILIWHIDNNIINAKIADDQINADPNHRGVNLMEASGVPEIGVQSTDIFGNTIIGEGTYQDYWYASNSATLYHNIFDDNSRPSSKSNTGANSLITFSDFSNIGNRMSFKITYGDSLVKPIFSGNVPFTISNNKLNIVENGNANNFSVLSNSNLEILNNSGSVIKTIPNFSSFKTASFQSNNVDYIVGGVDSTLNVYMNNGSSDYLSSVSVGDLISADPVIISENATEEIVVGTKSGYIKKYSLGALPNVNSSLISSNSTKPYSKVNQIAGTENKYSFVTLVNAVYTDGANQNGKYLLTLSDNLNNSFTTSTNNFYQLAVTNDKQGNIINILLVSGNKFDVVTSGKLVNSFTINSTDTITSFALADLKQDGGNYIIFTDGNNIDAVNLQGAEADNFPFVDPQRVGFVGTPLTADFAGDNKSEIIAATSDGRIFAIDGGTGKVVDGFPISSGAQLACSSALFDYQGRLSLAMLNQQGNFSAWQIGANQGKVFWSEEDGNSQNTSYILAAANSNIDNTFFPAARAYNYPNPVYGGVTNIHYYVGEDSKIDIKIFDLAGDFVAELRDNAQGGFEKETQWNVSNVQSGVYFASIQATSSSGKTETNVIKIAVIK
;
A
#
# COMPACT_ATOMS: atom_id res chain seq x y z
N MET A 1 25.36 38.07 -15.90
CA MET A 1 24.44 37.32 -16.71
C MET A 1 25.30 36.38 -17.58
N ASN A 2 25.92 35.40 -16.93
CA ASN A 2 26.64 34.32 -17.59
C ASN A 2 25.63 33.23 -17.84
N LEU A 3 25.17 33.12 -19.06
CA LEU A 3 24.52 31.91 -19.56
C LEU A 3 25.58 30.81 -19.51
N CYS A 4 25.51 29.94 -18.50
CA CYS A 4 26.07 28.61 -18.64
C CYS A 4 25.34 27.93 -19.79
N LEU A 5 25.97 27.87 -20.92
CA LEU A 5 25.73 26.88 -21.96
C LEU A 5 26.25 25.57 -21.37
N GLY A 6 25.51 25.00 -20.38
CA GLY A 6 25.62 23.60 -20.06
C GLY A 6 25.28 22.84 -21.34
N SER A 7 26.06 21.87 -21.66
CA SER A 7 25.91 20.98 -22.79
C SER A 7 24.46 20.54 -22.90
N LEU A 8 23.71 21.05 -23.86
CA LEU A 8 22.41 20.51 -24.27
C LEU A 8 22.67 19.15 -24.92
N SER A 9 22.86 18.15 -24.11
CA SER A 9 22.63 16.75 -24.50
C SER A 9 21.13 16.50 -24.47
N ALA A 10 20.41 17.18 -25.36
CA ALA A 10 19.03 16.83 -25.58
C ALA A 10 19.03 15.43 -26.21
N GLN A 11 18.44 14.45 -25.54
CA GLN A 11 17.96 13.28 -26.26
C GLN A 11 17.11 13.79 -27.41
N THR A 12 17.60 13.60 -28.61
CA THR A 12 16.95 14.10 -29.81
C THR A 12 15.94 13.12 -30.36
N PHE A 13 15.69 12.03 -29.62
CA PHE A 13 14.71 11.02 -29.98
C PHE A 13 13.83 10.68 -28.76
N ILE A 14 12.62 10.27 -29.03
CA ILE A 14 11.69 9.71 -28.06
C ILE A 14 11.81 8.20 -28.13
N SER A 15 12.33 7.58 -27.08
CA SER A 15 12.27 6.12 -26.92
C SER A 15 10.93 5.74 -26.34
N LYS A 16 10.17 4.93 -27.07
CA LYS A 16 8.88 4.41 -26.64
C LYS A 16 8.79 2.95 -27.01
N LEU A 17 8.86 2.09 -26.01
CA LEU A 17 8.71 0.66 -26.22
C LEU A 17 7.28 0.32 -26.66
N SER A 18 7.14 -0.70 -27.49
CA SER A 18 5.83 -1.25 -27.81
C SER A 18 5.19 -1.86 -26.56
N PRO A 19 3.86 -1.76 -26.40
CA PRO A 19 3.17 -2.42 -25.28
C PRO A 19 3.60 -3.88 -25.20
N SER A 20 3.93 -4.34 -23.99
CA SER A 20 4.42 -5.70 -23.78
C SER A 20 3.38 -6.73 -24.22
N ALA A 21 3.85 -7.78 -24.89
CA ALA A 21 3.02 -8.97 -25.20
C ALA A 21 3.09 -10.03 -24.10
N ASN A 22 3.75 -9.73 -22.99
CA ASN A 22 4.14 -10.70 -22.00
C ASN A 22 3.11 -10.88 -20.88
N ASN A 23 2.67 -12.11 -20.69
CA ASN A 23 2.06 -12.59 -19.45
C ASN A 23 3.17 -13.29 -18.65
N HIS A 24 3.68 -12.66 -17.60
CA HIS A 24 4.84 -13.11 -16.83
C HIS A 24 4.60 -14.33 -15.93
N LEU A 25 3.79 -15.29 -16.36
CA LEU A 25 3.41 -16.46 -15.57
C LEU A 25 4.48 -17.55 -15.46
N ARG A 26 5.58 -17.48 -16.21
CA ARG A 26 6.71 -18.43 -16.10
C ARG A 26 8.02 -17.68 -15.94
N LYS A 27 8.61 -17.85 -14.78
CA LYS A 27 9.94 -17.35 -14.43
C LYS A 27 10.98 -18.40 -14.83
N PHE A 28 11.92 -18.03 -15.71
CA PHE A 28 13.18 -18.76 -15.81
C PHE A 28 13.95 -18.56 -14.49
N ALA A 29 14.63 -19.57 -13.98
CA ALA A 29 15.47 -19.36 -12.81
C ALA A 29 16.53 -18.30 -13.17
N GLY A 30 16.62 -17.21 -12.40
CA GLY A 30 17.61 -16.15 -12.61
C GLY A 30 19.07 -16.60 -12.43
N THR A 31 19.30 -17.91 -12.32
CA THR A 31 20.61 -18.55 -12.12
C THR A 31 20.81 -19.72 -13.06
N GLY A 32 22.03 -20.06 -13.38
CA GLY A 32 22.40 -21.14 -14.30
C GLY A 32 22.85 -20.63 -15.65
N THR A 33 22.48 -21.29 -16.74
CA THR A 33 22.95 -20.95 -18.10
C THR A 33 21.79 -20.69 -19.04
N VAL A 34 21.74 -19.50 -19.60
CA VAL A 34 20.88 -19.16 -20.74
C VAL A 34 21.64 -19.55 -22.03
N LYS A 35 21.01 -20.36 -22.88
CA LYS A 35 21.58 -20.78 -24.17
C LYS A 35 20.76 -20.18 -25.29
N ILE A 36 21.33 -19.16 -25.96
CA ILE A 36 20.68 -18.40 -27.02
C ILE A 36 20.99 -19.02 -28.36
N LEU A 37 19.94 -19.35 -29.11
CA LEU A 37 20.06 -19.64 -30.54
C LEU A 37 19.55 -18.44 -31.32
N ALA A 38 20.39 -17.90 -32.20
CA ALA A 38 20.02 -16.76 -33.03
C ALA A 38 20.03 -17.11 -34.54
N VAL A 39 19.16 -16.43 -35.28
CA VAL A 39 19.05 -16.52 -36.75
C VAL A 39 18.99 -15.12 -37.36
N MET A 40 19.64 -14.97 -38.52
CA MET A 40 19.65 -13.74 -39.30
C MET A 40 18.59 -13.81 -40.39
N VAL A 41 17.76 -12.78 -40.48
CA VAL A 41 16.60 -12.77 -41.39
C VAL A 41 16.56 -11.46 -42.19
N ASP A 42 16.45 -11.57 -43.51
CA ASP A 42 16.18 -10.45 -44.39
C ASP A 42 14.81 -10.59 -45.08
N PHE A 43 14.40 -9.51 -45.75
CA PHE A 43 13.13 -9.42 -46.46
C PHE A 43 13.37 -9.29 -47.98
N PRO A 44 12.39 -9.64 -48.84
CA PRO A 44 12.45 -9.27 -50.24
C PRO A 44 12.71 -7.75 -50.40
N ILE A 45 13.67 -7.41 -51.25
CA ILE A 45 14.06 -6.01 -51.50
C ILE A 45 12.84 -5.17 -51.85
N ASP A 46 12.72 -4.05 -51.19
CA ASP A 46 11.64 -3.07 -51.39
C ASP A 46 12.15 -1.61 -51.46
N LYS A 47 11.21 -0.71 -51.71
CA LYS A 47 11.41 0.73 -51.69
C LYS A 47 10.27 1.39 -50.93
N ASP A 48 9.74 0.68 -49.92
CA ASP A 48 8.63 1.19 -49.14
C ASP A 48 9.10 2.37 -48.28
N ALA A 49 8.47 3.51 -48.46
CA ALA A 49 8.80 4.71 -47.69
C ALA A 49 8.30 4.61 -46.21
N ALA A 50 7.56 3.57 -45.84
CA ALA A 50 7.07 3.36 -44.49
C ALA A 50 8.00 2.47 -43.66
N THR A 51 9.07 1.91 -44.24
CA THR A 51 10.08 1.11 -43.53
C THR A 51 11.46 1.72 -43.77
N ASP A 52 12.32 1.68 -42.75
CA ASP A 52 13.70 2.12 -42.83
C ASP A 52 14.59 1.03 -43.49
N GLY A 53 15.44 1.44 -44.46
CA GLY A 53 16.23 0.52 -45.25
C GLY A 53 15.50 -0.03 -46.50
N ASN A 54 16.01 -1.15 -47.05
CA ASN A 54 15.42 -1.80 -48.21
C ASN A 54 15.11 -3.29 -48.00
N GLY A 55 15.05 -3.71 -46.76
CA GLY A 55 14.82 -5.11 -46.35
C GLY A 55 16.06 -5.98 -46.30
N GLN A 56 17.24 -5.48 -46.62
CA GLN A 56 18.51 -6.23 -46.60
C GLN A 56 19.44 -5.66 -45.52
N PHE A 57 20.26 -6.54 -44.90
CA PHE A 57 21.27 -6.13 -43.94
C PHE A 57 22.24 -5.09 -44.48
N GLY A 58 22.59 -4.10 -43.66
CA GLY A 58 23.52 -3.03 -44.02
C GLY A 58 22.94 -1.94 -44.90
N SER A 59 21.65 -2.05 -45.32
CA SER A 59 21.09 -1.08 -46.29
C SER A 59 20.94 0.33 -45.71
N ILE A 60 20.80 0.48 -44.43
CA ILE A 60 20.72 1.77 -43.73
C ILE A 60 22.06 2.50 -43.76
N TYR A 61 23.16 1.76 -43.72
CA TYR A 61 24.53 2.27 -43.77
C TYR A 61 25.10 2.42 -45.19
N SER A 62 24.24 2.35 -46.21
CA SER A 62 24.65 2.39 -47.59
C SER A 62 25.21 3.73 -48.08
N LYS A 63 25.03 4.83 -47.32
CA LYS A 63 25.57 6.16 -47.57
C LYS A 63 26.81 6.40 -46.68
N ASP A 64 27.68 7.23 -47.14
CA ASP A 64 28.81 7.72 -46.35
C ASP A 64 28.35 8.86 -45.46
N TYR A 65 28.26 8.60 -44.17
CA TYR A 65 27.85 9.59 -43.15
C TYR A 65 29.04 10.23 -42.41
N GLY A 66 30.29 9.89 -42.77
CA GLY A 66 31.51 10.38 -42.14
C GLY A 66 32.45 9.28 -41.68
N ASN A 67 33.50 9.67 -40.98
CA ASN A 67 34.61 8.75 -40.72
C ASN A 67 34.44 7.84 -39.50
N THR A 68 33.42 8.08 -38.66
CA THR A 68 33.25 7.35 -37.42
C THR A 68 31.84 6.86 -37.28
N ILE A 69 31.63 5.56 -37.21
CA ILE A 69 30.33 4.93 -37.14
C ILE A 69 30.36 3.92 -35.98
N LEU A 70 29.40 4.08 -35.04
CA LEU A 70 29.05 3.05 -34.10
C LEU A 70 28.36 1.92 -34.89
N ASP A 71 28.69 0.68 -34.61
CA ASP A 71 28.15 -0.48 -35.31
C ASP A 71 28.47 -0.44 -36.83
N PRO A 72 29.74 -0.41 -37.26
CA PRO A 72 30.08 -0.32 -38.66
C PRO A 72 29.82 -1.60 -39.44
N LEU A 73 29.61 -1.49 -40.73
CA LEU A 73 29.54 -2.63 -41.65
C LEU A 73 30.81 -3.50 -41.65
N PRO A 74 30.67 -4.81 -41.90
CA PRO A 74 29.47 -5.54 -42.33
C PRO A 74 28.60 -5.98 -41.15
N HIS A 75 27.26 -5.95 -41.32
CA HIS A 75 26.32 -6.55 -40.36
C HIS A 75 26.07 -8.01 -40.70
N ASP A 76 27.11 -8.81 -40.49
CA ASP A 76 27.15 -10.24 -40.73
C ASP A 76 27.02 -11.03 -39.39
N ARG A 77 27.28 -12.31 -39.45
CA ARG A 77 27.25 -13.17 -38.26
C ARG A 77 28.17 -12.68 -37.15
N ASN A 78 29.34 -12.18 -37.43
CA ASN A 78 30.29 -11.72 -36.41
C ASN A 78 29.78 -10.46 -35.71
N TYR A 79 29.04 -9.61 -36.43
CA TYR A 79 28.36 -8.44 -35.87
C TYR A 79 27.37 -8.85 -34.78
N PHE A 80 26.49 -9.78 -35.07
CA PHE A 80 25.51 -10.27 -34.08
C PHE A 80 26.15 -11.10 -32.98
N GLU A 81 27.21 -11.87 -33.25
CA GLU A 81 28.00 -12.54 -32.22
C GLU A 81 28.66 -11.55 -31.25
N ALA A 82 29.14 -10.39 -31.74
CA ALA A 82 29.68 -9.33 -30.86
C ALA A 82 28.62 -8.71 -29.96
N HIS A 83 27.41 -8.44 -30.43
CA HIS A 83 26.30 -8.00 -29.61
C HIS A 83 25.86 -9.07 -28.57
N LEU A 84 25.84 -10.33 -28.92
CA LEU A 84 25.56 -11.43 -27.99
C LEU A 84 26.68 -11.61 -26.95
N GLU A 85 27.95 -11.31 -27.30
CA GLU A 85 29.03 -11.26 -26.31
C GLU A 85 28.82 -10.11 -25.31
N PHE A 86 28.25 -8.96 -25.74
CA PHE A 86 27.85 -7.90 -24.83
C PHE A 86 26.80 -8.42 -23.84
N VAL A 87 25.75 -9.08 -24.31
CA VAL A 87 24.69 -9.65 -23.43
C VAL A 87 25.30 -10.62 -22.42
N LYS A 88 26.20 -11.49 -22.85
CA LYS A 88 26.91 -12.42 -21.98
C LYS A 88 27.68 -11.68 -20.89
N ASN A 89 28.53 -10.74 -21.29
CA ASN A 89 29.37 -9.96 -20.35
C ASN A 89 28.51 -9.16 -19.35
N TYR A 90 27.39 -8.59 -19.82
CA TYR A 90 26.45 -7.89 -18.96
C TYR A 90 25.89 -8.81 -17.88
N TYR A 91 25.26 -9.90 -18.28
CA TYR A 91 24.56 -10.79 -17.33
C TYR A 91 25.49 -11.54 -16.40
N GLU A 92 26.67 -11.96 -16.86
CA GLU A 92 27.68 -12.56 -15.99
C GLU A 92 28.11 -11.58 -14.89
N LYS A 93 28.31 -10.30 -15.24
CA LYS A 93 28.74 -9.26 -14.29
C LYS A 93 27.65 -8.88 -13.32
N VAL A 94 26.46 -8.45 -13.80
CA VAL A 94 25.40 -7.92 -12.94
C VAL A 94 24.76 -8.98 -12.03
N SER A 95 24.87 -10.25 -12.41
CA SER A 95 24.42 -11.38 -11.57
C SER A 95 25.45 -11.83 -10.53
N GLY A 96 26.67 -11.27 -10.56
CA GLY A 96 27.79 -11.74 -9.77
C GLY A 96 28.21 -13.18 -10.12
N GLY A 97 28.14 -13.55 -11.40
CA GLY A 97 28.45 -14.88 -11.92
C GLY A 97 27.39 -15.96 -11.63
N LYS A 98 26.20 -15.60 -11.15
CA LYS A 98 25.10 -16.56 -10.92
C LYS A 98 24.38 -16.98 -12.21
N LEU A 99 24.41 -16.12 -13.21
CA LEU A 99 23.87 -16.38 -14.54
C LEU A 99 25.02 -16.38 -15.56
N ASN A 100 25.10 -17.43 -16.37
CA ASN A 100 25.97 -17.51 -17.52
C ASN A 100 25.16 -17.46 -18.81
N VAL A 101 25.72 -16.93 -19.91
CA VAL A 101 25.07 -16.88 -21.22
C VAL A 101 25.99 -17.58 -22.26
N GLU A 102 25.43 -18.55 -22.95
CA GLU A 102 26.03 -19.19 -24.12
C GLU A 102 25.19 -18.83 -25.34
N PHE A 103 25.81 -18.64 -26.49
CA PHE A 103 25.05 -18.32 -27.69
C PHE A 103 25.62 -18.99 -28.93
N TYR A 104 24.77 -19.09 -29.93
CA TYR A 104 25.16 -19.56 -31.27
C TYR A 104 24.28 -18.90 -32.32
N VAL A 105 24.90 -18.32 -33.34
CA VAL A 105 24.19 -17.73 -34.47
C VAL A 105 24.22 -18.74 -35.64
N LEU A 106 23.06 -19.11 -36.17
CA LEU A 106 22.97 -20.01 -37.30
C LEU A 106 23.69 -19.42 -38.54
N PRO A 107 24.39 -20.23 -39.33
CA PRO A 107 25.05 -19.73 -40.51
C PRO A 107 24.07 -19.33 -41.63
N GLY A 108 24.40 -18.27 -42.36
CA GLY A 108 23.59 -17.79 -43.46
C GLY A 108 22.49 -16.84 -43.07
N VAL A 109 21.87 -16.23 -44.06
CA VAL A 109 20.69 -15.34 -43.89
C VAL A 109 19.48 -16.02 -44.47
N ILE A 110 18.39 -15.98 -43.78
CA ILE A 110 17.06 -16.51 -44.18
C ILE A 110 16.26 -15.36 -44.79
N THR A 111 15.79 -15.51 -46.03
CA THR A 111 14.87 -14.54 -46.65
C THR A 111 13.43 -15.01 -46.48
N VAL A 112 12.60 -14.24 -45.78
CA VAL A 112 11.19 -14.51 -45.61
C VAL A 112 10.37 -14.17 -46.86
N SER A 113 9.12 -14.68 -46.93
CA SER A 113 8.32 -14.59 -48.16
C SER A 113 7.74 -13.22 -48.47
N LYS A 114 7.62 -12.33 -47.49
CA LYS A 114 6.98 -11.01 -47.61
C LYS A 114 7.90 -9.91 -47.16
N GLN A 115 7.67 -8.70 -47.68
CA GLN A 115 8.37 -7.48 -47.24
C GLN A 115 8.02 -7.14 -45.78
N MET A 116 8.91 -6.43 -45.09
CA MET A 116 8.81 -6.10 -43.65
C MET A 116 7.45 -5.57 -43.25
N ARG A 117 6.90 -4.61 -43.99
CA ARG A 117 5.61 -3.98 -43.65
C ARG A 117 4.44 -4.96 -43.46
N TYR A 118 4.46 -6.14 -44.06
CA TYR A 118 3.40 -7.13 -43.95
C TYR A 118 3.41 -7.87 -42.61
N TYR A 119 4.57 -7.90 -41.96
CA TYR A 119 4.72 -8.49 -40.61
C TYR A 119 4.59 -7.46 -39.51
N SER A 120 4.78 -6.16 -39.82
CA SER A 120 4.63 -5.09 -38.86
C SER A 120 3.18 -4.88 -38.46
N PRO A 121 2.88 -4.83 -37.15
CA PRO A 121 1.54 -4.47 -36.68
C PRO A 121 1.19 -3.03 -37.08
N PRO A 122 -0.10 -2.74 -37.34
CA PRO A 122 -0.55 -1.36 -37.58
C PRO A 122 -0.14 -0.42 -36.43
N TYR A 123 -0.02 0.86 -36.74
CA TYR A 123 0.34 1.88 -35.75
C TYR A 123 -0.64 1.86 -34.54
N ASN A 124 -0.12 1.91 -33.33
CA ASN A 124 -0.86 1.79 -32.07
C ASN A 124 -1.69 0.49 -31.91
N SER A 125 -1.40 -0.56 -32.68
CA SER A 125 -2.07 -1.85 -32.53
C SER A 125 -1.36 -2.72 -31.50
N THR A 126 -2.12 -3.36 -30.63
CA THR A 126 -1.66 -4.43 -29.73
C THR A 126 -1.87 -5.83 -30.35
N ASN A 127 -2.31 -5.90 -31.60
CA ASN A 127 -2.46 -7.17 -32.32
C ASN A 127 -1.14 -7.58 -32.98
N TYR A 128 -0.45 -8.50 -32.35
CA TYR A 128 0.84 -9.02 -32.79
C TYR A 128 0.75 -10.29 -33.64
N SER A 129 -0.42 -10.63 -34.19
CA SER A 129 -0.59 -11.86 -34.99
C SER A 129 0.38 -11.93 -36.17
N SER A 130 0.63 -10.80 -36.87
CA SER A 130 1.58 -10.73 -37.98
C SER A 130 3.04 -10.99 -37.56
N LEU A 131 3.43 -10.57 -36.35
CA LEU A 131 4.74 -10.91 -35.79
C LEU A 131 4.84 -12.38 -35.38
N GLY A 132 3.75 -12.95 -34.89
CA GLY A 132 3.66 -14.38 -34.66
C GLY A 132 3.84 -15.19 -35.94
N ASP A 133 3.17 -14.79 -37.03
CA ASP A 133 3.32 -15.39 -38.36
C ASP A 133 4.78 -15.26 -38.86
N PHE A 134 5.40 -14.10 -38.61
CA PHE A 134 6.83 -13.88 -38.93
C PHE A 134 7.72 -14.88 -38.17
N ALA A 135 7.56 -14.98 -36.85
CA ALA A 135 8.35 -15.92 -36.06
C ALA A 135 8.15 -17.39 -36.50
N GLN A 136 6.91 -17.77 -36.80
CA GLN A 136 6.57 -19.11 -37.29
C GLN A 136 7.28 -19.40 -38.63
N GLU A 137 7.22 -18.50 -39.61
CA GLU A 137 7.88 -18.65 -40.89
C GLU A 137 9.38 -18.75 -40.70
N VAL A 138 9.98 -17.92 -39.90
CA VAL A 138 11.44 -17.89 -39.65
C VAL A 138 11.90 -19.20 -39.05
N TRP A 139 11.28 -19.72 -38.00
CA TRP A 139 11.74 -20.96 -37.39
C TRP A 139 11.53 -22.19 -38.28
N HIS A 140 10.48 -22.20 -39.10
CA HIS A 140 10.28 -23.22 -40.11
C HIS A 140 11.37 -23.20 -41.18
N LEU A 141 11.72 -22.02 -41.66
CA LEU A 141 12.82 -21.86 -42.65
C LEU A 141 14.18 -22.21 -42.04
N ALA A 142 14.42 -21.82 -40.79
CA ALA A 142 15.63 -22.12 -40.04
C ALA A 142 15.87 -23.65 -39.90
N ASP A 143 14.81 -24.40 -39.56
CA ASP A 143 14.84 -25.86 -39.48
C ASP A 143 15.16 -26.48 -40.89
N SER A 144 14.45 -26.00 -41.90
CA SER A 144 14.63 -26.48 -43.29
C SER A 144 16.04 -26.20 -43.82
N ALA A 145 16.63 -25.05 -43.50
CA ALA A 145 17.97 -24.65 -43.93
C ALA A 145 19.09 -25.37 -43.15
N ASN A 146 18.82 -25.89 -41.98
CA ASN A 146 19.82 -26.56 -41.12
C ASN A 146 19.40 -27.98 -40.71
N PRO A 147 19.30 -28.91 -41.68
CA PRO A 147 18.83 -30.26 -41.42
C PRO A 147 19.78 -31.01 -40.46
N GLY A 148 19.22 -31.54 -39.37
CA GLY A 148 19.97 -32.24 -38.34
C GLY A 148 20.56 -31.34 -37.23
N PHE A 149 20.31 -30.05 -37.25
CA PHE A 149 20.69 -29.16 -36.16
C PHE A 149 19.87 -29.45 -34.90
N ASN A 150 20.50 -29.45 -33.74
CA ASN A 150 19.82 -29.74 -32.47
C ASN A 150 19.34 -28.48 -31.76
N PHE A 151 18.11 -28.08 -32.05
CA PHE A 151 17.47 -26.90 -31.44
C PHE A 151 17.21 -27.10 -29.92
N SER A 152 17.05 -28.34 -29.47
CA SER A 152 16.75 -28.66 -28.06
C SER A 152 17.91 -28.35 -27.10
N ASN A 153 19.10 -28.03 -27.60
CA ASN A 153 20.23 -27.57 -26.79
C ASN A 153 20.07 -26.13 -26.30
N TYR A 154 19.10 -25.39 -26.80
CA TYR A 154 18.90 -23.95 -26.53
C TYR A 154 17.58 -23.73 -25.82
N ASN A 155 17.50 -22.60 -25.07
CA ASN A 155 16.31 -22.25 -24.28
C ASN A 155 15.78 -20.82 -24.58
N LEU A 156 16.56 -19.99 -25.27
CA LEU A 156 16.12 -18.70 -25.82
C LEU A 156 16.38 -18.64 -27.31
N PHE A 157 15.38 -18.26 -28.08
CA PHE A 157 15.39 -18.27 -29.54
C PHE A 157 15.25 -16.84 -30.06
N THR A 158 16.27 -16.36 -30.80
CA THR A 158 16.39 -14.98 -31.21
C THR A 158 16.34 -14.83 -32.71
N ILE A 159 15.58 -13.88 -33.22
CA ILE A 159 15.53 -13.50 -34.64
C ILE A 159 16.13 -12.10 -34.72
N PHE A 160 17.25 -11.97 -35.45
CA PHE A 160 17.78 -10.72 -35.89
C PHE A 160 17.24 -10.41 -37.27
N HIS A 161 16.48 -9.33 -37.47
CA HIS A 161 15.93 -8.93 -38.74
C HIS A 161 16.67 -7.74 -39.36
N ALA A 162 16.78 -7.68 -40.67
CA ALA A 162 17.35 -6.55 -41.37
C ALA A 162 16.50 -5.28 -41.17
N GLY A 163 17.16 -4.13 -41.13
CA GLY A 163 16.53 -2.82 -40.99
C GLY A 163 16.41 -2.37 -39.53
N CYS A 164 15.68 -1.28 -39.31
CA CYS A 164 15.50 -0.68 -37.98
C CYS A 164 14.39 -1.33 -37.18
N GLY A 165 14.43 -1.14 -35.86
CA GLY A 165 13.30 -1.35 -34.94
C GLY A 165 12.30 -0.19 -34.99
N LYS A 166 11.24 -0.28 -34.21
CA LYS A 166 10.16 0.72 -34.11
C LYS A 166 10.25 1.59 -32.85
N GLU A 167 11.22 1.32 -32.00
CA GLU A 167 11.30 1.84 -30.64
C GLU A 167 11.73 3.30 -30.57
N VAL A 168 12.48 3.77 -31.55
CA VAL A 168 13.01 5.13 -31.58
C VAL A 168 12.26 5.99 -32.59
N SER A 169 11.85 7.19 -32.18
CA SER A 169 11.22 8.18 -33.02
C SER A 169 12.07 9.45 -33.03
N LEU A 170 12.57 9.83 -34.22
CA LEU A 170 13.36 11.05 -34.40
C LEU A 170 12.47 12.23 -34.83
N PRO A 171 12.88 13.48 -34.59
CA PRO A 171 12.24 14.65 -35.17
C PRO A 171 12.23 14.55 -36.71
N GLY A 172 11.03 14.60 -37.31
CA GLY A 172 10.85 14.43 -38.74
C GLY A 172 10.78 12.97 -39.23
N ALA A 173 10.83 11.99 -38.35
CA ALA A 173 10.60 10.58 -38.67
C ALA A 173 9.14 10.32 -39.13
N LEU A 174 8.94 9.18 -39.78
CA LEU A 174 7.66 8.75 -40.29
C LEU A 174 6.65 8.63 -39.11
N SER A 175 5.54 9.30 -39.24
CA SER A 175 4.48 9.26 -38.21
C SER A 175 3.77 7.89 -38.15
N ASP A 176 3.98 7.02 -39.10
CA ASP A 176 3.37 5.67 -39.19
C ASP A 176 4.41 4.68 -39.74
N SER A 177 5.54 4.53 -39.01
CA SER A 177 6.56 3.55 -39.34
C SER A 177 6.01 2.13 -39.37
N ARG A 178 6.37 1.39 -40.41
CA ARG A 178 6.05 -0.04 -40.56
C ARG A 178 7.28 -0.93 -40.33
N ASP A 179 8.26 -0.44 -39.58
CA ASP A 179 9.35 -1.24 -39.05
C ASP A 179 8.79 -2.24 -38.04
N LEU A 180 9.53 -3.33 -37.76
CA LEU A 180 9.12 -4.29 -36.76
C LEU A 180 9.44 -3.78 -35.34
N PRO A 181 8.55 -3.94 -34.39
CA PRO A 181 8.90 -3.69 -32.99
C PRO A 181 9.78 -4.80 -32.44
N SER A 182 10.72 -4.42 -31.58
CA SER A 182 11.45 -5.37 -30.74
C SER A 182 10.52 -5.99 -29.72
N ILE A 183 10.50 -7.32 -29.61
CA ILE A 183 9.57 -8.00 -28.75
C ILE A 183 10.11 -9.36 -28.32
N TYR A 184 9.79 -9.74 -27.08
CA TYR A 184 9.95 -11.10 -26.59
C TYR A 184 8.59 -11.78 -26.47
N PHE A 185 8.39 -12.88 -27.19
CA PHE A 185 7.24 -13.75 -27.06
C PHE A 185 7.57 -14.92 -26.15
N ASN A 186 6.85 -15.08 -25.07
CA ASN A 186 6.81 -16.30 -24.29
C ASN A 186 5.70 -17.25 -24.78
N GLU A 187 5.62 -18.43 -24.22
CA GLU A 187 4.59 -19.42 -24.57
C GLU A 187 3.15 -18.89 -24.42
N SER A 188 2.91 -18.07 -23.40
CA SER A 188 1.58 -17.49 -23.16
C SER A 188 1.22 -16.46 -24.23
N SER A 189 2.16 -15.57 -24.60
CA SER A 189 1.97 -14.61 -25.69
C SER A 189 1.68 -15.31 -27.02
N LEU A 190 2.41 -16.38 -27.32
CA LEU A 190 2.21 -17.18 -28.53
C LEU A 190 0.85 -17.91 -28.50
N LYS A 191 0.39 -18.40 -27.35
CA LYS A 191 -0.97 -18.94 -27.19
C LYS A 191 -2.06 -17.91 -27.38
N ASN A 192 -1.83 -16.66 -27.00
CA ASN A 192 -2.77 -15.59 -27.29
C ASN A 192 -2.89 -15.30 -28.81
N ILE A 193 -1.82 -15.50 -29.56
CA ILE A 193 -1.80 -15.33 -31.02
C ILE A 193 -2.39 -16.55 -31.75
N PHE A 194 -1.93 -17.75 -31.42
CA PHE A 194 -2.25 -18.98 -32.17
C PHE A 194 -3.37 -19.82 -31.54
N GLY A 195 -3.87 -19.43 -30.37
CA GLY A 195 -4.88 -20.16 -29.61
C GLY A 195 -4.28 -21.13 -28.58
N ASN A 196 -5.12 -21.55 -27.62
CA ASN A 196 -4.69 -22.37 -26.47
C ASN A 196 -4.10 -23.73 -26.83
N SER A 197 -4.33 -24.20 -28.04
CA SER A 197 -3.76 -25.49 -28.53
C SER A 197 -2.34 -25.35 -29.08
N PHE A 198 -1.77 -24.16 -29.11
CA PHE A 198 -0.40 -23.95 -29.54
C PHE A 198 0.58 -24.53 -28.52
N ASN A 199 1.49 -25.40 -28.98
CA ASN A 199 2.50 -26.04 -28.15
C ASN A 199 3.94 -25.58 -28.48
N GLY A 200 4.11 -24.75 -29.48
CA GLY A 200 5.36 -24.22 -29.97
C GLY A 200 5.48 -24.33 -31.50
N PHE A 201 6.56 -23.76 -32.03
CA PHE A 201 6.91 -23.90 -33.46
C PHE A 201 7.66 -25.23 -33.66
N PRO A 202 7.11 -26.19 -34.42
CA PRO A 202 7.73 -27.49 -34.59
C PRO A 202 9.01 -27.43 -35.43
N VAL A 203 10.08 -28.03 -34.93
CA VAL A 203 11.40 -28.16 -35.58
C VAL A 203 11.96 -29.57 -35.38
N GLN A 204 13.10 -29.90 -35.99
CA GLN A 204 13.75 -31.23 -35.89
C GLN A 204 12.80 -32.38 -36.26
N ASN A 205 12.11 -32.26 -37.40
CA ASN A 205 11.07 -33.21 -37.81
C ASN A 205 9.97 -33.43 -36.77
N ASN A 206 9.50 -32.36 -36.13
CA ASN A 206 8.49 -32.31 -35.04
C ASN A 206 8.93 -32.99 -33.74
N SER A 207 10.22 -33.18 -33.50
CA SER A 207 10.73 -33.75 -32.25
C SER A 207 10.99 -32.70 -31.15
N PHE A 208 10.96 -31.45 -31.51
CA PHE A 208 11.12 -30.33 -30.57
C PHE A 208 10.22 -29.13 -30.96
N GLU A 209 9.72 -28.43 -29.96
CA GLU A 209 8.81 -27.30 -30.09
C GLU A 209 9.48 -26.06 -29.54
N ILE A 210 9.65 -25.03 -30.35
CA ILE A 210 10.15 -23.72 -29.89
C ILE A 210 9.00 -22.95 -29.25
N THR A 211 9.07 -22.67 -27.95
CA THR A 211 7.98 -22.06 -27.15
C THR A 211 8.20 -20.60 -26.82
N ASN A 212 9.28 -19.98 -27.30
CA ASN A 212 9.56 -18.56 -27.12
C ASN A 212 10.30 -18.02 -28.33
N SER A 213 10.21 -16.73 -28.59
CA SER A 213 10.97 -16.07 -29.66
C SER A 213 11.21 -14.60 -29.34
N MET A 214 12.44 -14.18 -29.41
CA MET A 214 12.86 -12.77 -29.31
C MET A 214 13.06 -12.23 -30.73
N ILE A 215 12.51 -11.07 -31.03
CA ILE A 215 12.67 -10.39 -32.33
C ILE A 215 13.42 -9.09 -32.07
N ILE A 216 14.57 -8.92 -32.69
CA ILE A 216 15.46 -7.76 -32.51
C ILE A 216 15.88 -7.24 -33.89
N PRO A 217 15.89 -5.93 -34.11
CA PRO A 217 16.34 -5.36 -35.37
C PRO A 217 17.85 -5.48 -35.54
N GLU A 218 18.31 -5.24 -36.77
CA GLU A 218 19.72 -5.06 -37.10
C GLU A 218 20.33 -3.88 -36.35
N THR A 219 19.56 -2.79 -36.21
CA THR A 219 20.01 -1.52 -35.65
C THR A 219 18.79 -0.66 -35.26
N GLU A 220 19.00 0.32 -34.41
CA GLU A 220 18.05 1.43 -34.19
C GLU A 220 18.54 2.73 -34.84
N SER A 221 19.68 2.70 -35.49
CA SER A 221 20.26 3.85 -36.22
C SER A 221 19.40 4.25 -37.41
N ARG A 222 19.15 5.56 -37.57
CA ARG A 222 18.27 6.10 -38.63
C ARG A 222 18.85 7.32 -39.27
N GLU A 223 18.54 7.50 -40.58
CA GLU A 223 18.78 8.77 -41.22
C GLU A 223 17.93 9.89 -40.62
N GLN A 224 18.59 11.03 -40.39
CA GLN A 224 17.87 12.24 -39.99
C GLN A 224 18.30 13.40 -40.91
N THR A 225 17.37 14.30 -41.15
CA THR A 225 17.64 15.55 -41.86
C THR A 225 17.87 16.65 -40.82
N ASN A 226 19.07 17.23 -40.85
CA ASN A 226 19.45 18.34 -39.96
C ASN A 226 18.75 19.64 -40.36
N ILE A 227 18.76 20.64 -39.48
CA ILE A 227 18.12 21.95 -39.67
C ILE A 227 18.69 22.66 -40.94
N ASP A 228 19.95 22.42 -41.27
CA ASP A 228 20.63 22.99 -42.47
C ASP A 228 20.34 22.23 -43.77
N GLY A 229 19.53 21.18 -43.70
CA GLY A 229 19.18 20.31 -44.81
C GLY A 229 20.22 19.23 -45.14
N SER A 230 21.32 19.13 -44.39
CA SER A 230 22.23 18.00 -44.48
C SER A 230 21.61 16.73 -43.91
N VAL A 231 22.12 15.58 -44.34
CA VAL A 231 21.68 14.28 -43.86
C VAL A 231 22.76 13.67 -42.98
N SER A 232 22.42 13.22 -41.79
CA SER A 232 23.28 12.50 -40.87
C SER A 232 22.63 11.18 -40.44
N LEU A 233 23.46 10.29 -39.89
CA LEU A 233 22.97 9.07 -39.23
C LEU A 233 22.88 9.30 -37.72
N ALA A 234 21.69 9.24 -37.17
CA ALA A 234 21.52 9.10 -35.73
C ALA A 234 21.90 7.68 -35.34
N GLN A 235 23.01 7.54 -34.65
CA GLN A 235 23.61 6.22 -34.34
C GLN A 235 23.08 5.70 -33.02
N ILE A 236 22.36 4.58 -33.06
CA ILE A 236 21.71 3.97 -31.92
C ILE A 236 21.87 2.44 -32.04
N THR A 237 22.55 1.85 -31.06
CA THR A 237 22.82 0.41 -31.03
C THR A 237 21.72 -0.39 -30.37
N ILE A 238 21.78 -1.71 -30.54
CA ILE A 238 20.77 -2.67 -30.02
C ILE A 238 21.14 -3.33 -28.68
N ASN A 239 22.26 -3.00 -28.06
CA ASN A 239 22.74 -3.67 -26.85
C ASN A 239 21.74 -3.60 -25.72
N GLY A 240 21.23 -2.41 -25.42
CA GLY A 240 20.22 -2.24 -24.35
C GLY A 240 18.92 -2.99 -24.63
N LEU A 241 18.45 -3.00 -25.89
CA LEU A 241 17.26 -3.76 -26.30
C LEU A 241 17.45 -5.27 -26.10
N MET A 242 18.61 -5.80 -26.48
CA MET A 242 18.91 -7.21 -26.30
C MET A 242 18.95 -7.59 -24.82
N VAL A 243 19.61 -6.76 -24.00
CA VAL A 243 19.70 -6.99 -22.56
C VAL A 243 18.30 -6.97 -21.93
N SER A 244 17.47 -5.98 -22.21
CA SER A 244 16.12 -5.90 -21.64
C SER A 244 15.23 -7.06 -22.09
N SER A 245 15.31 -7.48 -23.36
CA SER A 245 14.55 -8.63 -23.88
C SER A 245 14.97 -9.96 -23.24
N VAL A 246 16.25 -10.13 -22.92
CA VAL A 246 16.71 -11.26 -22.09
C VAL A 246 16.20 -11.12 -20.65
N GLY A 247 16.10 -9.89 -20.12
CA GLY A 247 15.44 -9.61 -18.84
C GLY A 247 13.98 -10.11 -18.80
N ASN A 248 13.22 -9.85 -19.85
CA ASN A 248 11.86 -10.39 -20.00
C ASN A 248 11.86 -11.93 -20.06
N PHE A 249 12.81 -12.55 -20.77
CA PHE A 249 12.96 -14.02 -20.76
C PHE A 249 13.24 -14.56 -19.36
N LEU A 250 14.05 -13.87 -18.56
CA LEU A 250 14.31 -14.23 -17.15
C LEU A 250 13.08 -13.99 -16.26
N GLY A 251 12.04 -13.34 -16.76
CA GLY A 251 10.78 -13.06 -16.08
C GLY A 251 10.72 -11.71 -15.40
N LEU A 252 11.63 -10.77 -15.69
CA LEU A 252 11.47 -9.39 -15.26
C LEU A 252 10.27 -8.76 -15.97
N PRO A 253 9.36 -8.12 -15.22
CA PRO A 253 8.33 -7.27 -15.82
C PRO A 253 8.93 -5.95 -16.29
N ASP A 254 8.24 -5.28 -17.19
CA ASP A 254 8.54 -3.93 -17.56
C ASP A 254 8.24 -2.96 -16.41
N LEU A 255 9.16 -2.05 -16.10
CA LEU A 255 9.04 -1.11 -14.99
C LEU A 255 8.74 0.32 -15.46
N TYR A 256 8.17 0.48 -16.63
CA TYR A 256 7.66 1.74 -17.17
C TYR A 256 6.13 1.70 -17.27
N ASP A 257 5.51 2.81 -17.67
CA ASP A 257 4.08 2.83 -17.99
C ASP A 257 3.85 2.12 -19.32
N THR A 258 3.53 0.85 -19.30
CA THR A 258 3.30 0.02 -20.49
C THR A 258 2.11 0.43 -21.34
N LYS A 259 1.21 1.31 -20.84
CA LYS A 259 0.09 1.85 -21.59
C LYS A 259 0.48 3.02 -22.47
N THR A 260 1.35 3.88 -21.96
CA THR A 260 1.80 5.09 -22.65
C THR A 260 3.20 4.94 -23.26
N GLY A 261 4.01 4.01 -22.78
CA GLY A 261 5.42 3.83 -23.11
C GLY A 261 6.34 4.82 -22.37
N LEU A 262 5.82 5.59 -21.41
CA LEU A 262 6.61 6.57 -20.68
C LEU A 262 7.42 5.92 -19.55
N SER A 263 8.60 6.47 -19.33
CA SER A 263 9.48 6.08 -18.23
C SER A 263 8.80 6.17 -16.86
N ALA A 264 9.19 5.31 -15.93
CA ALA A 264 8.72 5.34 -14.55
C ALA A 264 9.83 5.18 -13.51
N ILE A 265 10.96 4.57 -13.87
CA ILE A 265 12.13 4.47 -12.99
C ILE A 265 13.39 5.11 -13.57
N GLY A 266 13.30 5.69 -14.76
CA GLY A 266 14.43 6.36 -15.41
C GLY A 266 15.59 5.42 -15.69
N ARG A 267 16.81 5.99 -15.65
CA ARG A 267 18.06 5.23 -15.82
C ARG A 267 18.57 4.60 -14.53
N PHE A 268 17.69 4.33 -13.53
CA PHE A 268 18.12 3.76 -12.25
C PHE A 268 17.93 2.23 -12.17
N GLY A 269 17.29 1.62 -13.15
CA GLY A 269 17.13 0.17 -13.29
C GLY A 269 17.15 -0.24 -14.75
N LEU A 270 17.04 -1.55 -15.03
CA LEU A 270 17.16 -2.09 -16.38
C LEU A 270 15.89 -1.95 -17.22
N MET A 271 14.72 -2.25 -16.61
CA MET A 271 13.47 -2.47 -17.36
C MET A 271 12.68 -1.19 -17.61
N ASP A 272 13.36 -0.12 -18.09
CA ASP A 272 12.79 1.19 -18.43
C ASP A 272 13.36 1.70 -19.74
N PRO A 273 12.56 2.35 -20.64
CA PRO A 273 13.04 2.86 -21.92
C PRO A 273 14.26 3.77 -21.80
N GLN A 274 14.34 4.61 -20.78
CA GLN A 274 15.47 5.52 -20.60
C GLN A 274 16.76 4.77 -20.25
N ALA A 275 16.67 3.67 -19.51
CA ALA A 275 17.80 2.80 -19.23
C ALA A 275 18.23 1.99 -20.47
N ILE A 276 17.27 1.42 -21.19
CA ILE A 276 17.52 0.62 -22.40
C ILE A 276 18.25 1.43 -23.47
N PHE A 277 17.89 2.69 -23.64
CA PHE A 277 18.51 3.59 -24.61
C PHE A 277 19.56 4.54 -24.01
N ALA A 278 20.02 4.26 -22.79
CA ALA A 278 21.13 5.03 -22.21
C ALA A 278 22.33 5.04 -23.13
N TYR A 279 22.92 6.23 -23.33
CA TYR A 279 24.01 6.43 -24.28
C TYR A 279 23.73 5.85 -25.69
N ASN A 280 22.54 6.15 -26.22
CA ASN A 280 22.06 5.65 -27.51
C ASN A 280 22.03 4.12 -27.62
N GLY A 281 21.65 3.45 -26.54
CA GLY A 281 21.56 2.00 -26.44
C GLY A 281 22.90 1.28 -26.31
N VAL A 282 24.00 2.01 -26.11
CA VAL A 282 25.32 1.41 -26.00
C VAL A 282 25.42 0.47 -24.81
N PHE A 283 24.95 0.89 -23.65
CA PHE A 283 24.83 0.01 -22.48
C PHE A 283 23.82 0.56 -21.48
N PRO A 284 22.96 -0.31 -20.93
CA PRO A 284 22.09 0.04 -19.83
C PRO A 284 22.84 0.00 -18.48
N PRO A 285 22.33 0.65 -17.42
CA PRO A 285 22.85 0.48 -16.07
C PRO A 285 22.60 -0.95 -15.56
N GLU A 286 23.17 -1.28 -14.39
CA GLU A 286 22.81 -2.50 -13.69
C GLU A 286 21.33 -2.50 -13.28
N PRO A 287 20.70 -3.67 -13.14
CA PRO A 287 19.35 -3.78 -12.60
C PRO A 287 19.26 -3.14 -11.20
N SER A 288 18.11 -2.56 -10.87
CA SER A 288 17.80 -2.02 -9.55
C SER A 288 17.84 -3.09 -8.45
N ALA A 289 17.89 -2.66 -7.19
CA ALA A 289 17.81 -3.56 -6.04
C ALA A 289 16.61 -4.52 -6.12
N TRP A 290 15.44 -4.01 -6.57
CA TRP A 290 14.24 -4.85 -6.71
C TRP A 290 14.40 -5.91 -7.79
N GLU A 291 14.92 -5.55 -8.97
CA GLU A 291 15.14 -6.48 -10.07
C GLU A 291 16.16 -7.57 -9.69
N LYS A 292 17.26 -7.21 -9.03
CA LYS A 292 18.26 -8.16 -8.52
C LYS A 292 17.68 -9.15 -7.50
N ILE A 293 16.84 -8.65 -6.58
CA ILE A 293 16.14 -9.49 -5.59
C ILE A 293 15.13 -10.40 -6.30
N TYR A 294 14.36 -9.85 -7.24
CA TYR A 294 13.36 -10.59 -8.00
C TYR A 294 13.98 -11.76 -8.77
N LEU A 295 15.16 -11.56 -9.37
CA LEU A 295 15.92 -12.61 -10.06
C LEU A 295 16.68 -13.56 -9.11
N GLY A 296 16.71 -13.29 -7.80
CA GLY A 296 17.45 -14.09 -6.83
C GLY A 296 18.96 -13.84 -6.81
N TRP A 297 19.40 -12.72 -7.40
CA TRP A 297 20.82 -12.36 -7.42
C TRP A 297 21.29 -11.70 -6.13
N ALA A 298 20.40 -11.01 -5.44
CA ALA A 298 20.66 -10.35 -4.17
C ALA A 298 19.67 -10.80 -3.08
N THR A 299 20.13 -10.76 -1.84
CA THR A 299 19.31 -10.98 -0.65
C THR A 299 19.45 -9.77 0.27
N PRO A 300 18.38 -9.01 0.51
CA PRO A 300 18.47 -7.83 1.34
C PRO A 300 18.56 -8.18 2.82
N VAL A 301 19.22 -7.33 3.61
CA VAL A 301 19.15 -7.36 5.07
C VAL A 301 17.86 -6.65 5.50
N THR A 302 16.95 -7.37 6.14
CA THR A 302 15.69 -6.80 6.64
C THR A 302 15.87 -6.24 8.04
N LEU A 303 15.49 -4.98 8.26
CA LEU A 303 15.52 -4.35 9.57
C LEU A 303 14.20 -4.50 10.31
N ALA A 304 14.25 -4.86 11.58
CA ALA A 304 13.12 -4.76 12.51
C ALA A 304 12.95 -3.30 12.97
N PRO A 305 11.78 -2.93 13.55
CA PRO A 305 11.63 -1.62 14.17
C PRO A 305 12.73 -1.32 15.21
N GLY A 306 13.34 -0.15 15.11
CA GLY A 306 14.47 0.23 15.98
C GLY A 306 15.22 1.47 15.48
N ASN A 307 16.33 1.78 16.14
CA ASN A 307 17.20 2.89 15.74
C ASN A 307 18.54 2.32 15.27
N TYR A 308 18.99 2.74 14.10
CA TYR A 308 20.16 2.19 13.43
C TYR A 308 21.09 3.28 12.93
N ASN A 309 22.40 3.03 13.03
CA ASN A 309 23.42 3.73 12.26
C ASN A 309 23.87 2.76 11.15
N ILE A 310 23.58 3.11 9.93
CA ILE A 310 23.80 2.26 8.76
C ILE A 310 25.11 2.63 8.08
N ASN A 311 25.81 1.61 7.56
CA ASN A 311 26.87 1.75 6.57
C ASN A 311 26.53 0.85 5.39
N LEU A 312 26.30 1.44 4.23
CA LEU A 312 25.90 0.75 3.00
C LEU A 312 27.00 0.87 1.95
N VAL A 313 27.37 -0.26 1.36
CA VAL A 313 28.49 -0.34 0.44
C VAL A 313 28.00 -0.63 -0.97
N THR A 314 28.63 -0.03 -1.99
CA THR A 314 28.34 -0.38 -3.39
C THR A 314 28.65 -1.86 -3.64
N GLN A 315 27.93 -2.48 -4.55
CA GLN A 315 28.12 -3.91 -4.83
C GLN A 315 29.55 -4.22 -5.32
N LEU A 316 30.11 -3.37 -6.15
CA LEU A 316 31.48 -3.56 -6.69
C LEU A 316 32.57 -3.51 -5.61
N ALA A 317 32.42 -2.62 -4.63
CA ALA A 317 33.41 -2.47 -3.56
C ALA A 317 33.12 -3.35 -2.31
N ALA A 318 32.05 -4.16 -2.33
CA ALA A 318 31.60 -4.92 -1.17
C ALA A 318 32.42 -6.19 -0.93
N SER A 319 32.74 -6.42 0.33
CA SER A 319 33.20 -7.72 0.82
C SER A 319 32.02 -8.59 1.28
N ILE A 320 32.26 -9.87 1.52
CA ILE A 320 31.24 -10.85 1.93
C ILE A 320 30.48 -10.47 3.21
N SER A 321 31.09 -9.62 4.07
CA SER A 321 30.49 -9.16 5.32
C SER A 321 29.77 -7.81 5.19
N ASP A 322 29.86 -7.15 4.06
CA ASP A 322 29.25 -5.85 3.85
C ASP A 322 27.76 -5.96 3.46
N THR A 323 26.98 -4.97 3.88
CA THR A 323 25.59 -4.84 3.47
C THR A 323 25.53 -3.98 2.21
N THR A 324 24.91 -4.51 1.15
CA THR A 324 24.72 -3.81 -0.13
C THR A 324 23.30 -3.37 -0.35
N ILE A 325 22.32 -4.11 0.18
CA ILE A 325 20.89 -3.78 0.06
C ILE A 325 20.21 -3.96 1.42
N LEU A 326 19.43 -2.96 1.83
CA LEU A 326 18.55 -3.03 2.99
C LEU A 326 17.10 -3.14 2.56
N LYS A 327 16.30 -3.88 3.35
CA LYS A 327 14.84 -3.89 3.28
C LYS A 327 14.28 -3.34 4.58
N ILE A 328 13.45 -2.30 4.48
CA ILE A 328 12.87 -1.58 5.61
C ILE A 328 11.36 -1.64 5.48
N PRO A 329 10.67 -2.54 6.20
CA PRO A 329 9.22 -2.68 6.12
C PRO A 329 8.49 -1.43 6.61
N ILE A 330 7.47 -0.99 5.84
CA ILE A 330 6.48 0.03 6.22
C ILE A 330 5.29 -0.69 6.87
N ASN A 331 4.77 -1.69 6.18
CA ASN A 331 3.65 -2.51 6.61
C ASN A 331 3.79 -3.94 6.01
N SER A 332 2.71 -4.73 5.97
CA SER A 332 2.75 -6.11 5.46
C SER A 332 3.06 -6.21 3.96
N SER A 333 2.72 -5.21 3.17
CA SER A 333 2.83 -5.22 1.71
C SER A 333 3.84 -4.21 1.17
N GLU A 334 4.10 -3.14 1.91
CA GLU A 334 4.97 -2.05 1.47
C GLU A 334 6.27 -2.01 2.26
N TYR A 335 7.36 -1.69 1.57
CA TYR A 335 8.68 -1.56 2.18
C TYR A 335 9.59 -0.66 1.34
N PHE A 336 10.64 -0.12 1.97
CA PHE A 336 11.73 0.49 1.24
C PHE A 336 12.84 -0.52 0.98
N LEU A 337 13.42 -0.46 -0.25
CA LEU A 337 14.74 -1.02 -0.54
C LEU A 337 15.72 0.13 -0.64
N VAL A 338 16.90 -0.06 -0.07
CA VAL A 338 17.94 0.97 -0.05
C VAL A 338 19.24 0.36 -0.53
N GLU A 339 19.85 1.00 -1.53
CA GLU A 339 21.14 0.60 -2.10
C GLU A 339 22.06 1.81 -2.29
N ASN A 340 23.36 1.59 -2.30
CA ASN A 340 24.36 2.60 -2.67
C ASN A 340 24.84 2.31 -4.09
N ARG A 341 24.64 3.23 -5.01
CA ARG A 341 25.04 3.13 -6.42
C ARG A 341 26.00 4.26 -6.78
N GLN A 342 27.08 3.93 -7.47
CA GLN A 342 28.09 4.87 -7.92
C GLN A 342 28.38 4.63 -9.40
N ARG A 343 28.55 5.72 -10.17
CA ARG A 343 28.83 5.62 -11.61
C ARG A 343 30.22 5.09 -11.96
N ASP A 344 31.19 5.34 -11.10
CA ASP A 344 32.59 4.96 -11.27
C ASP A 344 33.13 4.56 -9.90
N ALA A 345 32.79 3.34 -9.45
CA ALA A 345 33.07 2.88 -8.10
C ALA A 345 34.56 2.54 -7.89
N ASP A 346 35.27 2.13 -8.90
CA ASP A 346 36.69 1.83 -8.85
C ASP A 346 37.60 2.99 -9.29
N HIS A 347 37.00 4.11 -9.68
CA HIS A 347 37.69 5.38 -10.01
C HIS A 347 38.68 5.26 -11.16
N ASN A 348 38.38 4.45 -12.16
CA ASN A 348 39.23 4.23 -13.32
C ASN A 348 38.62 4.81 -14.61
N GLY A 349 37.43 5.40 -14.56
CA GLY A 349 36.61 5.81 -15.69
C GLY A 349 35.86 4.64 -16.31
N ALA A 350 35.09 4.87 -17.39
CA ALA A 350 34.46 3.79 -18.14
C ALA A 350 35.44 3.14 -19.10
N ILE A 351 35.78 1.88 -18.88
CA ILE A 351 36.61 1.10 -19.80
C ILE A 351 35.70 0.30 -20.73
N ILE A 352 35.61 0.76 -21.99
CA ILE A 352 34.76 0.14 -23.00
C ILE A 352 35.57 -0.77 -23.88
N THR A 353 35.11 -2.01 -24.04
CA THR A 353 35.68 -3.00 -24.97
C THR A 353 34.78 -3.09 -26.18
N TYR A 354 35.38 -3.04 -27.36
CA TYR A 354 34.67 -3.08 -28.64
C TYR A 354 35.45 -3.86 -29.71
N VAL A 355 34.72 -4.32 -30.73
CA VAL A 355 35.30 -4.99 -31.92
C VAL A 355 35.25 -4.05 -33.11
N LEU A 356 36.38 -3.86 -33.77
CA LEU A 356 36.51 -3.06 -34.99
C LEU A 356 37.41 -3.77 -35.97
N GLY A 357 36.91 -4.07 -37.18
CA GLY A 357 37.69 -4.74 -38.25
C GLY A 357 38.16 -6.16 -37.89
N GLY A 358 37.53 -6.82 -36.90
CA GLY A 358 37.89 -8.11 -36.35
C GLY A 358 38.87 -8.08 -35.17
N ASP A 359 39.38 -6.90 -34.80
CA ASP A 359 40.24 -6.71 -33.63
C ASP A 359 39.40 -6.32 -32.41
N THR A 360 39.75 -6.85 -31.25
CA THR A 360 39.18 -6.44 -29.94
C THR A 360 40.03 -5.32 -29.35
N LEU A 361 39.42 -4.18 -29.12
CA LEU A 361 40.09 -2.95 -28.66
C LEU A 361 39.42 -2.47 -27.36
N THR A 362 40.14 -1.63 -26.60
CA THR A 362 39.62 -0.96 -25.41
C THR A 362 39.83 0.53 -25.46
N LYS A 363 38.92 1.30 -24.92
CA LYS A 363 39.04 2.74 -24.73
C LYS A 363 38.53 3.14 -23.37
N THR A 364 39.24 4.03 -22.67
CA THR A 364 38.89 4.56 -21.37
C THR A 364 38.35 5.97 -21.49
N PHE A 365 37.19 6.23 -20.88
CA PHE A 365 36.58 7.54 -20.76
C PHE A 365 36.59 7.94 -19.28
N THR A 366 37.14 9.12 -19.00
CA THR A 366 37.28 9.64 -17.61
C THR A 366 36.25 10.69 -17.26
N LYS A 367 35.43 11.09 -18.21
CA LYS A 367 34.36 12.08 -18.08
C LYS A 367 33.24 11.76 -19.06
N ASP A 368 32.06 12.36 -18.84
CA ASP A 368 30.98 12.33 -19.83
C ASP A 368 31.36 13.15 -21.04
N GLU A 369 31.72 12.49 -22.10
CA GLU A 369 32.04 13.08 -23.38
C GLU A 369 30.82 13.03 -24.30
N THR A 370 30.72 14.04 -25.17
CA THR A 370 29.65 14.14 -26.17
C THR A 370 29.56 12.94 -27.10
N GLY A 371 30.63 12.17 -27.26
CA GLY A 371 30.65 10.97 -28.06
C GLY A 371 29.82 9.81 -27.52
N PHE A 372 29.42 9.85 -26.25
CA PHE A 372 28.42 8.93 -25.73
C PHE A 372 26.99 9.34 -26.09
N LEU A 373 26.81 10.57 -26.54
CA LEU A 373 25.52 11.23 -26.55
C LEU A 373 25.01 11.48 -27.96
N SER A 374 25.24 10.67 -28.91
CA SER A 374 24.51 10.69 -30.16
C SER A 374 25.14 11.26 -31.40
N TYR A 375 25.81 12.36 -31.36
CA TYR A 375 26.22 13.01 -32.63
C TYR A 375 27.71 13.13 -32.84
N ASP A 376 28.47 12.98 -31.78
CA ASP A 376 29.93 12.96 -31.86
C ASP A 376 30.45 11.54 -31.72
N THR A 377 30.49 10.86 -32.86
CA THR A 377 30.95 9.48 -32.95
C THR A 377 32.47 9.37 -33.01
N ASP A 378 33.18 10.49 -32.97
CA ASP A 378 34.65 10.49 -33.05
C ASP A 378 35.33 9.84 -31.86
N SER A 379 34.58 9.71 -30.74
CA SER A 379 35.11 9.14 -29.51
C SER A 379 34.88 7.63 -29.38
N LEU A 380 33.92 7.05 -30.09
CA LEU A 380 33.58 5.62 -29.99
C LEU A 380 33.28 5.02 -31.35
N GLN A 381 33.91 3.88 -31.64
CA GLN A 381 33.77 3.15 -32.93
C GLN A 381 33.55 1.67 -32.66
N GLY A 382 33.01 0.96 -33.67
CA GLY A 382 32.90 -0.49 -33.63
C GLY A 382 31.68 -0.99 -32.88
N VAL A 383 31.66 -2.28 -32.66
CA VAL A 383 30.56 -2.97 -31.90
C VAL A 383 31.00 -3.14 -30.45
N ILE A 384 30.24 -2.58 -29.52
CA ILE A 384 30.57 -2.65 -28.11
C ILE A 384 30.26 -4.03 -27.57
N THR A 385 31.23 -4.66 -26.89
CA THR A 385 31.10 -6.01 -26.34
C THR A 385 31.14 -6.06 -24.80
N ASN A 386 31.69 -5.02 -24.14
CA ASN A 386 31.76 -4.97 -22.69
C ASN A 386 31.98 -3.54 -22.19
N VAL A 387 31.59 -3.30 -20.94
CA VAL A 387 31.92 -2.13 -20.13
C VAL A 387 32.37 -2.64 -18.77
N ASP A 388 33.37 -2.04 -18.17
CA ASP A 388 33.87 -2.46 -16.85
C ASP A 388 32.88 -2.19 -15.73
N GLU A 389 32.16 -1.06 -15.76
CA GLU A 389 31.09 -0.71 -14.83
C GLU A 389 29.84 -0.25 -15.60
N PHE A 390 28.76 -1.03 -15.56
CA PHE A 390 27.51 -0.68 -16.24
C PHE A 390 26.80 0.51 -15.57
N ASP A 391 27.06 0.74 -14.28
CA ASP A 391 26.50 1.89 -13.57
C ASP A 391 27.05 3.24 -14.02
N TRP A 392 28.03 3.26 -14.91
CA TRP A 392 28.37 4.47 -15.66
C TRP A 392 27.16 5.06 -16.39
N ALA A 393 26.19 4.23 -16.77
CA ALA A 393 24.93 4.64 -17.40
C ALA A 393 23.91 5.33 -16.45
N LEU A 394 24.14 5.33 -15.16
CA LEU A 394 23.26 6.01 -14.20
C LEU A 394 23.20 7.52 -14.47
N PRO A 395 22.08 8.20 -14.13
CA PRO A 395 22.01 9.65 -14.20
C PRO A 395 23.12 10.33 -13.40
N GLY A 396 23.76 11.33 -14.00
CA GLY A 396 24.82 12.06 -13.33
C GLY A 396 25.75 12.71 -14.31
N GLN A 397 26.80 13.35 -13.80
CA GLN A 397 27.91 13.93 -14.57
C GLN A 397 29.21 13.57 -13.88
N ILE A 398 30.22 13.19 -14.68
CA ILE A 398 31.60 13.09 -14.24
C ILE A 398 32.38 14.08 -15.09
N ASP A 399 33.00 15.08 -14.45
CA ASP A 399 33.86 16.05 -15.10
C ASP A 399 35.32 15.92 -14.63
N ASP A 400 36.23 16.61 -15.29
CA ASP A 400 37.68 16.60 -14.97
C ASP A 400 38.00 17.09 -13.54
N SER A 401 37.03 17.76 -12.87
CA SER A 401 37.28 18.41 -11.56
C SER A 401 36.94 17.54 -10.40
N SER A 402 36.47 16.37 -10.62
CA SER A 402 36.30 15.49 -9.53
C SER A 402 35.14 14.71 -9.48
N HIS A 403 34.52 14.18 -9.68
CA HIS A 403 33.75 13.86 -8.48
C HIS A 403 32.63 12.90 -8.80
N TYR A 404 32.65 11.91 -8.05
CA TYR A 404 31.65 10.87 -7.89
C TYR A 404 30.24 11.41 -8.09
N THR A 405 29.53 10.92 -9.08
CA THR A 405 28.08 10.99 -9.15
C THR A 405 27.52 9.63 -8.79
N GLY A 406 26.49 9.65 -7.95
CA GLY A 406 25.90 8.46 -7.35
C GLY A 406 25.39 8.81 -5.97
N GLY A 407 25.12 7.81 -5.16
CA GLY A 407 24.65 7.96 -3.80
C GLY A 407 23.66 6.89 -3.39
N ILE A 408 22.95 7.14 -2.30
CA ILE A 408 21.91 6.25 -1.82
C ILE A 408 20.65 6.40 -2.70
N LEU A 409 20.13 5.28 -3.18
CA LEU A 409 18.81 5.17 -3.79
C LEU A 409 17.84 4.53 -2.81
N ILE A 410 16.66 5.11 -2.68
CA ILE A 410 15.56 4.60 -1.87
C ILE A 410 14.41 4.26 -2.81
N TRP A 411 14.04 2.99 -2.83
CA TRP A 411 12.94 2.46 -3.63
C TRP A 411 11.75 2.19 -2.72
N HIS A 412 10.57 2.71 -3.04
CA HIS A 412 9.32 2.32 -2.41
C HIS A 412 8.70 1.18 -3.21
N ILE A 413 8.50 0.05 -2.55
CA ILE A 413 7.96 -1.17 -3.15
C ILE A 413 6.61 -1.49 -2.54
N ASP A 414 5.62 -1.73 -3.41
CA ASP A 414 4.26 -2.13 -3.00
C ASP A 414 3.88 -3.49 -3.62
N ASN A 415 3.93 -4.52 -2.80
CA ASN A 415 3.57 -5.88 -3.23
C ASN A 415 2.09 -6.04 -3.57
N ASN A 416 1.19 -5.22 -3.03
CA ASN A 416 -0.23 -5.28 -3.40
C ASN A 416 -0.41 -4.87 -4.87
N ILE A 417 0.23 -3.77 -5.27
CA ILE A 417 0.22 -3.31 -6.68
C ILE A 417 0.93 -4.34 -7.57
N ILE A 418 2.12 -4.78 -7.18
CA ILE A 418 2.90 -5.77 -7.95
C ILE A 418 2.06 -7.03 -8.19
N ASN A 419 1.52 -7.64 -7.14
CA ASN A 419 0.74 -8.87 -7.25
C ASN A 419 -0.54 -8.71 -8.07
N ALA A 420 -1.18 -7.53 -8.01
CA ALA A 420 -2.41 -7.25 -8.75
C ALA A 420 -2.15 -6.97 -10.24
N LYS A 421 -0.95 -6.47 -10.61
CA LYS A 421 -0.67 -5.91 -11.94
C LYS A 421 0.41 -6.64 -12.73
N ILE A 422 1.20 -7.50 -12.11
CA ILE A 422 2.31 -8.19 -12.77
C ILE A 422 1.84 -9.10 -13.92
N ALA A 423 0.67 -9.73 -13.79
CA ALA A 423 0.12 -10.60 -14.84
C ALA A 423 -0.22 -9.83 -16.13
N ASP A 424 -0.55 -8.55 -16.00
CA ASP A 424 -0.90 -7.65 -17.10
C ASP A 424 0.28 -6.79 -17.54
N ASP A 425 1.45 -6.96 -16.91
CA ASP A 425 2.64 -6.14 -17.11
C ASP A 425 2.38 -4.63 -16.93
N GLN A 426 1.67 -4.27 -15.86
CA GLN A 426 1.20 -2.91 -15.57
C GLN A 426 1.61 -2.44 -14.18
N ILE A 427 2.72 -2.94 -13.64
CA ILE A 427 3.18 -2.65 -12.27
C ILE A 427 3.34 -1.15 -12.04
N ASN A 428 3.84 -0.42 -13.04
CA ASN A 428 4.11 1.02 -12.96
C ASN A 428 3.23 1.87 -13.91
N ALA A 429 2.09 1.31 -14.39
CA ALA A 429 1.20 2.01 -15.31
C ALA A 429 0.37 3.15 -14.68
N ASP A 430 0.34 3.26 -13.36
CA ASP A 430 -0.24 4.40 -12.64
C ASP A 430 0.89 5.25 -12.03
N PRO A 431 1.12 6.47 -12.53
CA PRO A 431 2.22 7.31 -12.05
C PRO A 431 2.06 7.75 -10.58
N ASN A 432 0.85 7.70 -10.03
CA ASN A 432 0.59 8.06 -8.63
C ASN A 432 0.75 6.87 -7.67
N HIS A 433 0.66 5.63 -8.19
CA HIS A 433 0.69 4.41 -7.39
C HIS A 433 1.50 3.33 -8.12
N ARG A 434 2.81 3.53 -8.22
CA ARG A 434 3.74 2.58 -8.82
C ARG A 434 4.04 1.43 -7.85
N GLY A 435 4.18 0.22 -8.37
CA GLY A 435 4.59 -0.94 -7.59
C GLY A 435 6.08 -0.94 -7.24
N VAL A 436 6.91 -0.36 -8.11
CA VAL A 436 8.35 -0.14 -7.91
C VAL A 436 8.63 1.33 -8.23
N ASN A 437 8.85 2.15 -7.22
CA ASN A 437 8.99 3.60 -7.36
C ASN A 437 10.29 4.09 -6.73
N LEU A 438 11.04 4.91 -7.48
CA LEU A 438 12.20 5.61 -6.93
C LEU A 438 11.74 6.85 -6.15
N MET A 439 12.25 7.02 -4.94
CA MET A 439 12.03 8.22 -4.13
C MET A 439 13.05 9.29 -4.51
N GLU A 440 12.70 10.13 -5.51
CA GLU A 440 13.57 11.16 -6.09
C GLU A 440 13.97 12.20 -5.04
N ALA A 441 15.23 12.16 -4.58
CA ALA A 441 15.72 13.03 -3.49
C ALA A 441 15.64 14.51 -3.83
N SER A 442 15.62 14.89 -5.09
CA SER A 442 15.41 16.27 -5.56
C SER A 442 14.12 16.90 -5.02
N GLY A 443 13.13 16.07 -4.62
CA GLY A 443 11.82 16.50 -4.19
C GLY A 443 10.88 16.95 -5.32
N VAL A 444 11.33 16.79 -6.57
CA VAL A 444 10.54 17.06 -7.78
C VAL A 444 10.43 15.77 -8.58
N PRO A 445 9.25 15.14 -8.64
CA PRO A 445 9.05 13.97 -9.48
C PRO A 445 9.22 14.38 -10.95
N GLU A 446 10.33 14.00 -11.57
CA GLU A 446 10.59 14.32 -12.96
C GLU A 446 10.69 13.11 -13.88
N ILE A 447 10.92 11.90 -13.32
CA ILE A 447 11.05 10.67 -14.09
C ILE A 447 9.73 10.36 -14.82
N GLY A 448 9.84 10.30 -16.16
CA GLY A 448 8.70 10.07 -17.06
C GLY A 448 7.84 11.32 -17.35
N VAL A 449 8.17 12.45 -16.76
CA VAL A 449 7.48 13.71 -17.06
C VAL A 449 7.94 14.22 -18.42
N GLN A 450 6.97 14.52 -19.29
CA GLN A 450 7.23 15.13 -20.59
C GLN A 450 7.37 16.63 -20.46
N SER A 451 8.44 17.16 -21.04
CA SER A 451 8.68 18.60 -21.18
C SER A 451 9.04 18.93 -22.63
N THR A 452 9.12 20.21 -22.96
CA THR A 452 9.52 20.66 -24.29
C THR A 452 10.75 21.53 -24.16
N ASP A 453 11.78 21.24 -24.93
CA ASP A 453 12.99 22.04 -24.99
C ASP A 453 12.78 23.38 -25.75
N ILE A 454 13.79 24.21 -25.77
CA ILE A 454 13.75 25.51 -26.46
C ILE A 454 13.63 25.40 -28.00
N PHE A 455 13.82 24.22 -28.54
CA PHE A 455 13.69 23.91 -29.98
C PHE A 455 12.35 23.28 -30.33
N GLY A 456 11.50 22.99 -29.34
CA GLY A 456 10.20 22.38 -29.52
C GLY A 456 10.23 20.84 -29.49
N ASN A 457 11.34 20.21 -29.13
CA ASN A 457 11.46 18.77 -28.99
C ASN A 457 10.86 18.31 -27.66
N THR A 458 10.23 17.15 -27.66
CA THR A 458 9.77 16.53 -26.42
C THR A 458 10.94 15.84 -25.72
N ILE A 459 11.10 16.15 -24.43
CA ILE A 459 12.06 15.50 -23.53
C ILE A 459 11.26 14.73 -22.49
N ILE A 460 11.69 13.51 -22.19
CA ILE A 460 11.16 12.66 -21.13
C ILE A 460 12.19 12.63 -20.00
N GLY A 461 11.79 12.95 -18.78
CA GLY A 461 12.66 12.90 -17.62
C GLY A 461 13.22 11.48 -17.40
N GLU A 462 14.53 11.37 -17.25
CA GLU A 462 15.26 10.12 -17.07
C GLU A 462 15.89 9.98 -15.67
N GLY A 463 15.70 11.02 -14.83
CA GLY A 463 16.37 11.19 -13.55
C GLY A 463 17.65 12.00 -13.67
N THR A 464 18.11 12.53 -12.55
CA THR A 464 19.28 13.40 -12.45
C THR A 464 20.20 12.99 -11.29
N TYR A 465 21.41 13.60 -11.24
CA TYR A 465 22.32 13.44 -10.10
C TYR A 465 21.74 13.95 -8.77
N GLN A 466 20.68 14.76 -8.80
CA GLN A 466 20.00 15.28 -7.62
C GLN A 466 18.97 14.30 -7.04
N ASP A 467 18.72 13.18 -7.71
CA ASP A 467 17.74 12.19 -7.22
C ASP A 467 18.33 11.15 -6.26
N TYR A 468 19.65 11.22 -6.04
CA TYR A 468 20.31 10.45 -4.99
C TYR A 468 20.28 11.15 -3.65
N TRP A 469 20.25 10.38 -2.56
CA TRP A 469 20.36 10.87 -1.20
C TRP A 469 21.83 10.95 -0.77
N TYR A 470 22.32 12.16 -0.51
CA TYR A 470 23.68 12.44 0.00
C TYR A 470 23.76 13.82 0.64
N ALA A 471 24.71 14.04 1.57
CA ALA A 471 24.78 15.23 2.41
C ALA A 471 24.80 16.58 1.66
N SER A 472 25.53 16.64 0.56
CA SER A 472 25.76 17.87 -0.21
C SER A 472 24.86 18.01 -1.44
N ASN A 473 23.73 17.32 -1.50
CA ASN A 473 22.78 17.44 -2.60
C ASN A 473 22.28 18.90 -2.70
N SER A 474 22.41 19.46 -3.90
CA SER A 474 22.15 20.89 -4.16
C SER A 474 20.73 21.20 -4.64
N ALA A 475 19.84 20.21 -4.69
CA ALA A 475 18.46 20.42 -5.11
C ALA A 475 17.73 21.38 -4.13
N THR A 476 16.92 22.28 -4.69
CA THR A 476 16.30 23.37 -3.90
C THR A 476 15.35 22.87 -2.81
N LEU A 477 14.69 21.74 -3.06
CA LEU A 477 13.72 21.13 -2.12
C LEU A 477 14.34 20.03 -1.26
N TYR A 478 15.60 19.71 -1.48
CA TYR A 478 16.30 18.69 -0.74
C TYR A 478 16.56 19.11 0.71
N HIS A 479 16.25 18.22 1.60
CA HIS A 479 16.70 18.24 2.98
C HIS A 479 17.37 16.89 3.26
N ASN A 480 18.44 16.88 4.08
CA ASN A 480 19.17 15.65 4.41
C ASN A 480 18.38 14.74 5.37
N ILE A 481 17.07 14.61 5.07
CA ILE A 481 16.09 13.81 5.81
C ILE A 481 14.99 13.31 4.86
N PHE A 482 14.59 12.07 5.05
CA PHE A 482 13.45 11.44 4.36
C PHE A 482 12.52 10.86 5.41
N ASP A 483 11.34 11.44 5.57
CA ASP A 483 10.33 11.07 6.56
C ASP A 483 8.91 11.30 6.03
N ASP A 484 7.91 11.11 6.89
CA ASP A 484 6.49 11.30 6.53
C ASP A 484 6.13 12.74 6.12
N ASN A 485 6.95 13.73 6.45
CA ASN A 485 6.73 15.15 6.16
C ASN A 485 7.70 15.73 5.12
N SER A 486 8.70 14.95 4.72
CA SER A 486 9.65 15.35 3.68
C SER A 486 9.02 15.29 2.27
N ARG A 487 9.76 15.77 1.28
CA ARG A 487 9.39 15.67 -0.12
C ARG A 487 10.57 15.12 -0.91
N PRO A 488 10.47 13.88 -1.44
CA PRO A 488 9.34 12.95 -1.34
C PRO A 488 9.05 12.53 0.10
N SER A 489 7.86 12.00 0.35
CA SER A 489 7.42 11.54 1.66
C SER A 489 7.62 10.03 1.83
N SER A 490 7.94 9.59 3.06
CA SER A 490 8.05 8.15 3.39
C SER A 490 6.70 7.45 3.62
N LYS A 491 5.57 8.13 3.44
CA LYS A 491 4.23 7.56 3.61
C LYS A 491 3.99 6.35 2.72
N SER A 492 3.08 5.50 3.14
CA SER A 492 2.55 4.41 2.31
C SER A 492 1.80 4.94 1.09
N ASN A 493 1.56 4.11 0.09
CA ASN A 493 0.75 4.48 -1.08
C ASN A 493 -0.70 4.85 -0.72
N THR A 494 -1.22 4.37 0.41
CA THR A 494 -2.51 4.79 0.94
C THR A 494 -2.47 6.13 1.68
N GLY A 495 -1.30 6.76 1.79
CA GLY A 495 -1.09 8.03 2.49
C GLY A 495 -0.98 7.92 4.02
N ALA A 496 -0.90 6.72 4.56
CA ALA A 496 -0.63 6.50 5.98
C ALA A 496 0.85 6.76 6.30
N ASN A 497 1.11 7.22 7.52
CA ASN A 497 2.47 7.46 8.00
C ASN A 497 3.24 6.13 8.10
N SER A 498 4.46 6.11 7.59
CA SER A 498 5.38 4.98 7.75
C SER A 498 6.01 4.95 9.15
N LEU A 499 6.11 6.11 9.77
CA LEU A 499 6.85 6.36 11.00
C LEU A 499 8.34 6.02 10.87
N ILE A 500 8.89 6.09 9.66
CA ILE A 500 10.28 5.79 9.36
C ILE A 500 10.97 7.07 8.92
N THR A 501 12.05 7.41 9.60
CA THR A 501 12.89 8.56 9.26
C THR A 501 14.28 8.08 8.88
N PHE A 502 14.74 8.47 7.69
CA PHE A 502 16.15 8.38 7.28
C PHE A 502 16.78 9.76 7.42
N SER A 503 17.94 9.85 8.02
CA SER A 503 18.61 11.13 8.25
C SER A 503 20.11 11.03 8.21
N ASP A 504 20.78 12.17 8.16
CA ASP A 504 22.23 12.29 8.26
C ASP A 504 22.98 11.46 7.20
N PHE A 505 22.49 11.49 5.95
CA PHE A 505 23.22 10.87 4.85
C PHE A 505 24.62 11.51 4.74
N SER A 506 25.64 10.67 4.57
CA SER A 506 27.01 11.10 4.35
C SER A 506 27.22 11.68 2.94
N ASN A 507 28.41 12.20 2.69
CA ASN A 507 28.82 12.52 1.33
C ASN A 507 28.91 11.25 0.47
N ILE A 508 28.87 11.46 -0.85
CA ILE A 508 28.97 10.40 -1.87
C ILE A 508 30.27 9.59 -1.68
N GLY A 509 30.21 8.31 -1.90
CA GLY A 509 31.34 7.38 -1.87
C GLY A 509 30.92 5.92 -1.87
N ASN A 510 31.86 5.02 -2.10
CA ASN A 510 31.61 3.58 -2.14
C ASN A 510 31.03 3.00 -0.84
N ARG A 511 31.27 3.69 0.26
CA ARG A 511 30.67 3.40 1.57
C ARG A 511 29.98 4.66 2.08
N MET A 512 28.68 4.60 2.21
CA MET A 512 27.88 5.72 2.68
C MET A 512 27.19 5.37 3.99
N SER A 513 27.07 6.35 4.88
CA SER A 513 26.39 6.20 6.15
C SER A 513 25.16 7.07 6.23
N PHE A 514 24.16 6.60 7.01
CA PHE A 514 22.95 7.33 7.36
C PHE A 514 22.30 6.72 8.61
N LYS A 515 21.31 7.39 9.17
CA LYS A 515 20.54 6.91 10.32
C LYS A 515 19.15 6.50 9.89
N ILE A 516 18.61 5.48 10.55
CA ILE A 516 17.19 5.10 10.46
C ILE A 516 16.62 5.12 11.87
N THR A 517 15.48 5.77 12.03
CA THR A 517 14.70 5.75 13.27
C THR A 517 13.24 5.38 12.96
N TYR A 518 12.64 4.61 13.88
CA TYR A 518 11.25 4.21 13.80
C TYR A 518 10.43 4.87 14.92
N GLY A 519 9.25 5.36 14.55
CA GLY A 519 8.32 5.99 15.47
C GLY A 519 8.59 7.47 15.69
N ASP A 520 7.60 8.13 16.26
CA ASP A 520 7.66 9.52 16.73
C ASP A 520 7.57 9.59 18.27
N SER A 521 7.16 10.73 18.81
CA SER A 521 6.99 10.92 20.25
C SER A 521 5.79 10.15 20.82
N LEU A 522 4.76 9.89 20.02
CA LEU A 522 3.48 9.32 20.43
C LEU A 522 3.31 7.87 19.95
N VAL A 523 3.66 7.59 18.68
CA VAL A 523 3.44 6.29 18.03
C VAL A 523 4.76 5.63 17.71
N LYS A 524 4.94 4.39 18.17
CA LYS A 524 6.15 3.59 17.91
C LYS A 524 5.78 2.17 17.54
N PRO A 525 6.22 1.65 16.38
CA PRO A 525 6.07 0.23 16.10
C PRO A 525 6.86 -0.61 17.11
N ILE A 526 6.24 -1.69 17.61
CA ILE A 526 6.86 -2.56 18.61
C ILE A 526 7.30 -3.87 17.97
N PHE A 527 6.38 -4.54 17.27
CA PHE A 527 6.63 -5.81 16.62
C PHE A 527 5.67 -6.04 15.45
N SER A 528 6.10 -6.90 14.53
CA SER A 528 5.26 -7.44 13.46
C SER A 528 5.66 -8.88 13.16
N GLY A 529 4.72 -9.68 12.68
CA GLY A 529 4.92 -11.06 12.29
C GLY A 529 3.78 -11.55 11.42
N ASN A 530 3.89 -12.79 10.95
CA ASN A 530 2.85 -13.42 10.14
C ASN A 530 2.29 -14.65 10.82
N VAL A 531 0.96 -14.78 10.83
CA VAL A 531 0.28 -15.98 11.27
C VAL A 531 0.06 -16.94 10.10
N PRO A 532 0.26 -18.25 10.29
CA PRO A 532 0.22 -19.22 9.19
C PRO A 532 -1.20 -19.80 8.93
N PHE A 533 -2.26 -19.11 9.34
CA PHE A 533 -3.64 -19.61 9.25
C PHE A 533 -4.64 -18.51 8.88
N THR A 534 -5.83 -18.92 8.43
CA THR A 534 -6.95 -18.02 8.18
C THR A 534 -7.78 -17.82 9.45
N ILE A 535 -8.19 -16.59 9.71
CA ILE A 535 -8.96 -16.20 10.90
C ILE A 535 -10.45 -16.40 10.62
N SER A 536 -11.15 -16.96 11.58
CA SER A 536 -12.58 -17.27 11.46
C SER A 536 -13.50 -16.45 12.38
N ASN A 537 -12.94 -15.61 13.25
CA ASN A 537 -13.70 -14.80 14.18
C ASN A 537 -13.16 -13.36 14.29
N ASN A 538 -14.02 -12.43 14.60
CA ASN A 538 -13.77 -11.00 14.51
C ASN A 538 -13.12 -10.38 15.78
N LYS A 539 -12.52 -11.18 16.64
CA LYS A 539 -11.92 -10.68 17.88
C LYS A 539 -10.49 -11.15 18.08
N LEU A 540 -9.60 -10.19 18.36
CA LEU A 540 -8.26 -10.41 18.89
C LEU A 540 -8.31 -10.18 20.40
N ASN A 541 -8.03 -11.19 21.20
CA ASN A 541 -7.99 -11.05 22.66
C ASN A 541 -6.55 -10.90 23.15
N ILE A 542 -6.40 -10.15 24.21
CA ILE A 542 -5.15 -10.03 24.96
C ILE A 542 -5.09 -11.14 26.01
N VAL A 543 -3.96 -11.79 26.12
CA VAL A 543 -3.66 -12.81 27.13
C VAL A 543 -2.40 -12.37 27.86
N GLU A 544 -2.58 -11.79 29.03
CA GLU A 544 -1.47 -11.31 29.82
C GLU A 544 -0.81 -12.49 30.55
N ASN A 545 0.48 -12.76 30.27
CA ASN A 545 1.26 -13.78 30.95
C ASN A 545 2.49 -13.16 31.61
N GLY A 546 2.30 -12.62 32.78
CA GLY A 546 3.39 -11.94 33.54
C GLY A 546 3.97 -10.75 32.77
N ASN A 547 5.22 -10.85 32.31
CA ASN A 547 5.87 -9.79 31.54
C ASN A 547 5.79 -9.99 30.01
N ALA A 548 5.11 -11.04 29.53
CA ALA A 548 4.96 -11.33 28.11
C ALA A 548 3.47 -11.27 27.73
N ASN A 549 3.11 -10.31 26.91
CA ASN A 549 1.77 -10.26 26.34
C ASN A 549 1.67 -11.33 25.24
N ASN A 550 0.76 -12.25 25.42
CA ASN A 550 0.33 -13.17 24.39
C ASN A 550 -1.03 -12.70 23.84
N PHE A 551 -1.38 -13.21 22.69
CA PHE A 551 -2.63 -12.87 22.01
C PHE A 551 -3.36 -14.14 21.63
N SER A 552 -4.67 -14.09 21.58
CA SER A 552 -5.42 -15.24 21.10
C SER A 552 -6.44 -14.86 20.04
N VAL A 553 -6.59 -15.73 19.04
CA VAL A 553 -7.56 -15.62 17.96
C VAL A 553 -8.17 -16.98 17.65
N LEU A 554 -9.30 -16.99 16.97
CA LEU A 554 -9.90 -18.22 16.48
C LEU A 554 -9.61 -18.46 15.00
N SER A 555 -9.19 -19.69 14.70
CA SER A 555 -9.04 -20.22 13.36
C SER A 555 -9.86 -21.48 13.20
N ASN A 556 -10.94 -21.44 12.43
CA ASN A 556 -11.85 -22.59 12.22
C ASN A 556 -12.29 -23.27 13.54
N SER A 557 -12.71 -22.49 14.52
CA SER A 557 -13.07 -22.91 15.88
C SER A 557 -11.90 -23.39 16.75
N ASN A 558 -10.66 -23.42 16.25
CA ASN A 558 -9.48 -23.66 17.06
C ASN A 558 -9.04 -22.37 17.76
N LEU A 559 -8.61 -22.46 18.99
CA LEU A 559 -7.95 -21.35 19.68
C LEU A 559 -6.46 -21.39 19.35
N GLU A 560 -5.99 -20.31 18.73
CA GLU A 560 -4.58 -20.10 18.44
C GLU A 560 -4.02 -19.04 19.41
N ILE A 561 -3.01 -19.41 20.17
CA ILE A 561 -2.32 -18.50 21.08
C ILE A 561 -1.02 -18.08 20.42
N LEU A 562 -0.83 -16.77 20.28
CA LEU A 562 0.29 -16.13 19.58
C LEU A 562 1.19 -15.44 20.61
N ASN A 563 2.50 -15.49 20.36
CA ASN A 563 3.44 -14.60 21.05
C ASN A 563 3.48 -13.21 20.37
N ASN A 564 4.30 -12.31 20.90
CA ASN A 564 4.50 -10.96 20.39
C ASN A 564 5.15 -10.88 19.00
N SER A 565 5.65 -11.98 18.44
CA SER A 565 6.11 -12.04 17.06
C SER A 565 5.06 -12.59 16.08
N GLY A 566 3.83 -12.84 16.54
CA GLY A 566 2.77 -13.47 15.75
C GLY A 566 2.96 -14.99 15.57
N SER A 567 3.98 -15.58 16.18
CA SER A 567 4.20 -17.02 16.09
C SER A 567 3.22 -17.77 16.98
N VAL A 568 2.63 -18.85 16.45
CA VAL A 568 1.74 -19.73 17.21
C VAL A 568 2.56 -20.49 18.28
N ILE A 569 2.22 -20.27 19.54
CA ILE A 569 2.82 -21.01 20.67
C ILE A 569 1.95 -22.17 21.15
N LYS A 570 0.63 -22.09 20.86
CA LYS A 570 -0.32 -23.15 21.23
C LYS A 570 -1.54 -23.12 20.31
N THR A 571 -2.00 -24.32 19.92
CA THR A 571 -3.27 -24.55 19.24
C THR A 571 -4.15 -25.46 20.09
N ILE A 572 -5.39 -25.06 20.35
CA ILE A 572 -6.40 -25.90 21.04
C ILE A 572 -7.54 -26.15 20.06
N PRO A 573 -7.71 -27.38 19.59
CA PRO A 573 -8.70 -27.69 18.57
C PRO A 573 -10.12 -27.64 19.12
N ASN A 574 -11.08 -27.25 18.28
CA ASN A 574 -12.50 -27.23 18.55
C ASN A 574 -12.88 -26.52 19.87
N PHE A 575 -12.26 -25.34 20.08
CA PHE A 575 -12.37 -24.59 21.33
C PHE A 575 -13.63 -23.72 21.41
N SER A 576 -13.90 -22.93 20.34
CA SER A 576 -15.04 -22.02 20.31
C SER A 576 -15.57 -21.74 18.91
N SER A 577 -16.91 -21.63 18.80
CA SER A 577 -17.61 -21.07 17.64
C SER A 577 -18.12 -19.64 17.90
N PHE A 578 -17.85 -19.12 19.08
CA PHE A 578 -18.22 -17.79 19.56
C PHE A 578 -16.97 -16.98 19.90
N LYS A 579 -17.10 -15.67 19.98
CA LYS A 579 -16.00 -14.82 20.44
C LYS A 579 -15.54 -15.29 21.83
N THR A 580 -14.24 -15.36 22.01
CA THR A 580 -13.67 -15.77 23.29
C THR A 580 -13.61 -14.60 24.27
N ALA A 581 -13.73 -14.89 25.57
CA ALA A 581 -13.45 -13.95 26.64
C ALA A 581 -12.13 -14.34 27.33
N SER A 582 -11.36 -13.38 27.82
CA SER A 582 -10.12 -13.62 28.55
C SER A 582 -10.10 -12.81 29.86
N PHE A 583 -9.39 -13.35 30.86
CA PHE A 583 -9.22 -12.71 32.15
C PHE A 583 -7.95 -13.23 32.82
N GLN A 584 -7.28 -12.39 33.59
CA GLN A 584 -6.16 -12.80 34.42
C GLN A 584 -6.46 -12.66 35.90
N SER A 585 -6.21 -13.69 36.68
CA SER A 585 -6.30 -13.65 38.12
C SER A 585 -5.19 -14.49 38.77
N ASN A 586 -4.53 -13.93 39.78
CA ASN A 586 -3.45 -14.60 40.53
C ASN A 586 -2.36 -15.23 39.65
N ASN A 587 -1.92 -14.53 38.63
CA ASN A 587 -0.95 -14.99 37.62
C ASN A 587 -1.43 -16.23 36.83
N VAL A 588 -2.69 -16.45 36.72
CA VAL A 588 -3.30 -17.45 35.82
C VAL A 588 -4.09 -16.73 34.76
N ASP A 589 -3.80 -17.04 33.49
CA ASP A 589 -4.58 -16.57 32.37
C ASP A 589 -5.73 -17.53 32.11
N TYR A 590 -6.92 -17.00 31.91
CA TYR A 590 -8.11 -17.72 31.55
C TYR A 590 -8.59 -17.29 30.18
N ILE A 591 -8.87 -18.25 29.29
CA ILE A 591 -9.57 -18.00 28.03
C ILE A 591 -10.82 -18.89 28.01
N VAL A 592 -11.96 -18.28 27.78
CA VAL A 592 -13.26 -18.91 27.78
C VAL A 592 -13.86 -18.94 26.38
N GLY A 593 -14.34 -20.08 25.97
CA GLY A 593 -15.01 -20.28 24.69
C GLY A 593 -16.18 -21.25 24.78
N GLY A 594 -17.02 -21.22 23.75
CA GLY A 594 -18.18 -22.09 23.65
C GLY A 594 -18.29 -22.75 22.28
N VAL A 595 -18.53 -24.05 22.23
CA VAL A 595 -18.82 -24.78 21.01
C VAL A 595 -19.97 -25.74 21.22
N ASP A 596 -21.01 -25.69 20.39
CA ASP A 596 -22.23 -26.46 20.52
C ASP A 596 -22.85 -26.32 21.93
N SER A 597 -22.83 -27.38 22.75
CA SER A 597 -23.27 -27.40 24.13
C SER A 597 -22.14 -27.53 25.15
N THR A 598 -20.91 -27.23 24.73
CA THR A 598 -19.72 -27.35 25.58
C THR A 598 -19.14 -25.98 25.87
N LEU A 599 -18.93 -25.69 27.12
CA LEU A 599 -18.15 -24.52 27.60
C LEU A 599 -16.72 -24.99 27.83
N ASN A 600 -15.76 -24.35 27.17
CA ASN A 600 -14.33 -24.59 27.30
C ASN A 600 -13.66 -23.47 28.07
N VAL A 601 -12.81 -23.83 29.04
CA VAL A 601 -11.99 -22.89 29.80
C VAL A 601 -10.53 -23.36 29.73
N TYR A 602 -9.70 -22.60 29.05
CA TYR A 602 -8.25 -22.78 29.04
C TYR A 602 -7.61 -21.94 30.13
N MET A 603 -6.67 -22.53 30.86
CA MET A 603 -5.94 -21.90 31.95
C MET A 603 -4.44 -22.08 31.75
N ASN A 604 -3.68 -21.02 31.96
CA ASN A 604 -2.22 -21.05 31.88
C ASN A 604 -1.61 -20.21 33.01
N ASN A 605 -0.65 -20.79 33.75
CA ASN A 605 0.07 -20.08 34.82
C ASN A 605 1.54 -19.82 34.50
N GLY A 606 1.89 -19.87 33.21
CA GLY A 606 3.25 -19.68 32.70
C GLY A 606 4.15 -20.91 32.82
N SER A 607 3.80 -21.92 33.63
CA SER A 607 4.55 -23.16 33.82
C SER A 607 3.77 -24.38 33.32
N SER A 608 2.45 -24.35 33.40
CA SER A 608 1.53 -25.43 33.03
C SER A 608 0.24 -24.86 32.50
N ASP A 609 -0.36 -25.60 31.57
CA ASP A 609 -1.63 -25.29 30.97
C ASP A 609 -2.65 -26.40 31.15
N TYR A 610 -3.92 -26.03 31.25
CA TYR A 610 -5.02 -26.90 31.53
C TYR A 610 -6.24 -26.51 30.69
N LEU A 611 -7.04 -27.51 30.33
CA LEU A 611 -8.31 -27.34 29.63
C LEU A 611 -9.42 -27.99 30.43
N SER A 612 -10.43 -27.19 30.82
CA SER A 612 -11.69 -27.66 31.40
C SER A 612 -12.77 -27.60 30.33
N SER A 613 -13.49 -28.69 30.10
CA SER A 613 -14.62 -28.76 29.19
C SER A 613 -15.85 -29.22 29.94
N VAL A 614 -16.91 -28.38 29.99
CA VAL A 614 -18.13 -28.64 30.77
C VAL A 614 -19.35 -28.65 29.86
N SER A 615 -20.20 -29.65 29.98
CA SER A 615 -21.48 -29.67 29.25
C SER A 615 -22.44 -28.65 29.84
N VAL A 616 -22.91 -27.75 28.99
CA VAL A 616 -23.96 -26.77 29.35
C VAL A 616 -25.35 -27.41 29.37
N GLY A 617 -25.48 -28.58 28.67
CA GLY A 617 -26.74 -29.33 28.60
C GLY A 617 -27.77 -28.71 27.63
N ASP A 618 -27.39 -27.69 26.90
CA ASP A 618 -28.15 -27.01 25.84
C ASP A 618 -27.19 -26.30 24.90
N LEU A 619 -27.62 -26.03 23.68
CA LEU A 619 -26.78 -25.32 22.72
C LEU A 619 -26.49 -23.89 23.17
N ILE A 620 -25.21 -23.51 23.19
CA ILE A 620 -24.79 -22.13 23.44
C ILE A 620 -25.27 -21.26 22.28
N SER A 621 -25.70 -20.06 22.55
CA SER A 621 -26.27 -19.17 21.53
C SER A 621 -25.82 -17.71 21.63
N ALA A 622 -24.97 -17.37 22.59
CA ALA A 622 -24.36 -16.06 22.78
C ALA A 622 -22.88 -16.22 23.14
N ASP A 623 -22.08 -15.19 22.84
CA ASP A 623 -20.69 -15.15 23.28
C ASP A 623 -20.60 -15.26 24.80
N PRO A 624 -19.71 -16.09 25.36
CA PRO A 624 -19.50 -16.17 26.81
C PRO A 624 -18.97 -14.85 27.35
N VAL A 625 -19.42 -14.46 28.53
CA VAL A 625 -19.01 -13.23 29.21
C VAL A 625 -18.42 -13.59 30.58
N ILE A 626 -17.32 -12.94 30.95
CA ILE A 626 -16.78 -13.05 32.33
C ILE A 626 -17.20 -11.80 33.08
N ILE A 627 -17.82 -12.01 34.26
CA ILE A 627 -18.25 -10.92 35.16
C ILE A 627 -17.56 -11.06 36.51
N SER A 628 -17.34 -9.95 37.18
CA SER A 628 -16.87 -9.92 38.58
C SER A 628 -18.04 -9.72 39.54
N GLU A 629 -18.29 -10.72 40.36
CA GLU A 629 -19.31 -10.65 41.42
C GLU A 629 -18.67 -10.90 42.80
N ASN A 630 -18.78 -9.94 43.73
CA ASN A 630 -18.20 -10.03 45.10
C ASN A 630 -16.69 -10.42 45.10
N ALA A 631 -15.91 -9.87 44.21
CA ALA A 631 -14.49 -10.19 43.99
C ALA A 631 -14.24 -11.66 43.56
N THR A 632 -15.25 -12.29 42.97
CA THR A 632 -15.14 -13.61 42.35
C THR A 632 -15.60 -13.50 40.91
N GLU A 633 -14.81 -14.03 40.01
CA GLU A 633 -15.12 -14.03 38.56
C GLU A 633 -15.98 -15.24 38.21
N GLU A 634 -17.02 -14.97 37.45
CA GLU A 634 -17.98 -15.97 37.00
C GLU A 634 -18.16 -15.91 35.49
N ILE A 635 -18.32 -17.06 34.85
CA ILE A 635 -18.64 -17.16 33.42
C ILE A 635 -20.15 -17.17 33.25
N VAL A 636 -20.67 -16.30 32.40
CA VAL A 636 -22.09 -16.26 32.04
C VAL A 636 -22.27 -16.78 30.61
N VAL A 637 -23.17 -17.73 30.42
CA VAL A 637 -23.46 -18.41 29.17
C VAL A 637 -24.94 -18.33 28.85
N GLY A 638 -25.27 -17.90 27.64
CA GLY A 638 -26.64 -17.90 27.12
C GLY A 638 -26.92 -19.10 26.23
N THR A 639 -28.13 -19.67 26.32
CA THR A 639 -28.49 -20.86 25.56
C THR A 639 -29.63 -20.67 24.58
N LYS A 640 -29.71 -21.56 23.59
CA LYS A 640 -30.74 -21.57 22.57
C LYS A 640 -32.16 -21.81 23.11
N SER A 641 -32.31 -22.55 24.21
CA SER A 641 -33.59 -22.80 24.82
C SER A 641 -34.00 -21.73 25.85
N GLY A 642 -33.22 -20.63 25.96
CA GLY A 642 -33.53 -19.51 26.83
C GLY A 642 -33.13 -19.76 28.28
N TYR A 643 -31.92 -20.20 28.54
CA TYR A 643 -31.32 -20.22 29.85
C TYR A 643 -30.09 -19.34 29.90
N ILE A 644 -29.94 -18.69 31.07
CA ILE A 644 -28.71 -17.99 31.43
C ILE A 644 -28.07 -18.81 32.55
N LYS A 645 -26.88 -19.30 32.32
CA LYS A 645 -26.13 -20.15 33.22
C LYS A 645 -24.84 -19.49 33.65
N LYS A 646 -24.57 -19.52 34.96
CA LYS A 646 -23.33 -19.05 35.57
C LYS A 646 -22.48 -20.24 35.97
N TYR A 647 -21.19 -20.11 35.68
CA TYR A 647 -20.18 -21.12 36.02
C TYR A 647 -19.01 -20.45 36.72
N SER A 648 -18.35 -21.18 37.63
CA SER A 648 -17.05 -20.77 38.17
C SER A 648 -15.97 -20.86 37.12
N LEU A 649 -14.97 -19.98 37.16
CA LEU A 649 -13.79 -20.09 36.33
C LEU A 649 -12.94 -21.34 36.58
N GLY A 650 -13.07 -21.93 37.76
CA GLY A 650 -12.15 -22.92 38.27
C GLY A 650 -10.92 -22.29 38.89
N ALA A 651 -10.15 -23.06 39.67
CA ALA A 651 -8.89 -22.61 40.24
C ALA A 651 -7.88 -23.76 40.28
N LEU A 652 -6.61 -23.45 40.11
CA LEU A 652 -5.54 -24.44 40.24
C LEU A 652 -5.38 -24.88 41.71
N PRO A 653 -5.20 -26.17 42.00
CA PRO A 653 -5.10 -27.31 41.08
C PRO A 653 -6.47 -27.93 40.67
N ASN A 654 -7.60 -27.48 41.16
CA ASN A 654 -8.93 -27.96 40.84
C ASN A 654 -9.48 -27.21 39.62
N VAL A 655 -9.14 -27.65 38.44
CA VAL A 655 -9.39 -26.93 37.18
C VAL A 655 -10.82 -27.01 36.64
N ASN A 656 -11.71 -27.71 37.25
CA ASN A 656 -13.05 -27.92 36.71
C ASN A 656 -13.97 -26.72 37.01
N SER A 657 -14.45 -26.09 35.95
CA SER A 657 -15.56 -25.14 36.05
C SER A 657 -16.85 -25.85 36.48
N SER A 658 -17.58 -25.30 37.41
CA SER A 658 -18.82 -25.87 37.93
C SER A 658 -19.99 -24.92 37.77
N LEU A 659 -21.19 -25.48 37.52
CA LEU A 659 -22.43 -24.71 37.43
C LEU A 659 -22.77 -24.11 38.80
N ILE A 660 -22.92 -22.77 38.84
CA ILE A 660 -23.33 -22.00 40.04
C ILE A 660 -24.84 -21.82 40.00
N SER A 661 -25.39 -21.31 38.91
CA SER A 661 -26.82 -21.07 38.78
C SER A 661 -27.32 -21.28 37.34
N SER A 662 -28.63 -21.52 37.21
CA SER A 662 -29.29 -21.66 35.90
C SER A 662 -30.65 -20.97 35.97
N ASN A 663 -30.80 -19.83 35.33
CA ASN A 663 -32.00 -19.02 35.32
C ASN A 663 -32.73 -19.17 33.98
N SER A 664 -34.05 -19.47 34.05
CA SER A 664 -34.88 -19.59 32.86
C SER A 664 -35.40 -18.22 32.42
N THR A 665 -35.27 -17.93 31.13
CA THR A 665 -35.85 -16.73 30.52
C THR A 665 -37.25 -16.99 29.97
N LYS A 666 -37.85 -18.16 30.24
CA LYS A 666 -39.20 -18.50 29.75
C LYS A 666 -40.22 -17.41 30.06
N PRO A 667 -41.16 -17.10 29.14
CA PRO A 667 -41.48 -17.85 27.93
C PRO A 667 -40.57 -17.61 26.71
N TYR A 668 -39.44 -16.96 26.87
CA TYR A 668 -38.55 -16.56 25.82
C TYR A 668 -37.54 -17.68 25.52
N SER A 669 -37.25 -17.86 24.24
CA SER A 669 -36.22 -18.80 23.77
C SER A 669 -35.10 -18.04 23.04
N LYS A 670 -33.90 -18.56 23.13
CA LYS A 670 -32.64 -18.08 22.55
C LYS A 670 -32.12 -16.76 23.16
N VAL A 671 -31.07 -16.86 23.93
CA VAL A 671 -30.27 -15.72 24.38
C VAL A 671 -29.36 -15.29 23.22
N ASN A 672 -29.45 -14.03 22.79
CA ASN A 672 -28.67 -13.54 21.64
C ASN A 672 -27.36 -12.85 22.06
N GLN A 673 -27.38 -12.08 23.15
CA GLN A 673 -26.18 -11.39 23.64
C GLN A 673 -26.31 -11.18 25.16
N ILE A 674 -25.16 -11.12 25.83
CA ILE A 674 -25.03 -10.83 27.26
C ILE A 674 -24.08 -9.67 27.40
N ALA A 675 -24.42 -8.70 28.27
CA ALA A 675 -23.49 -7.63 28.67
C ALA A 675 -23.45 -7.59 30.19
N GLY A 676 -22.30 -7.28 30.75
CA GLY A 676 -22.10 -7.30 32.20
C GLY A 676 -21.64 -5.96 32.75
N THR A 677 -21.75 -5.75 34.06
CA THR A 677 -21.22 -4.57 34.76
C THR A 677 -20.12 -5.00 35.72
N GLU A 678 -19.10 -4.19 35.89
CA GLU A 678 -18.08 -4.35 36.91
C GLU A 678 -18.66 -3.95 38.28
N ASN A 679 -18.42 -4.75 39.30
CA ASN A 679 -18.70 -4.45 40.76
C ASN A 679 -20.14 -4.41 41.25
N LYS A 680 -21.19 -4.77 40.49
CA LYS A 680 -22.54 -4.96 41.06
C LYS A 680 -23.39 -5.95 40.25
N TYR A 681 -23.92 -6.94 40.91
CA TYR A 681 -25.05 -7.87 40.81
C TYR A 681 -25.97 -7.85 39.57
N SER A 682 -25.68 -7.19 38.49
CA SER A 682 -26.57 -7.15 37.34
C SER A 682 -25.82 -7.35 36.03
N PHE A 683 -26.11 -8.46 35.40
CA PHE A 683 -25.86 -8.64 33.99
C PHE A 683 -27.12 -8.31 33.21
N VAL A 684 -26.95 -7.84 32.01
CA VAL A 684 -28.03 -7.53 31.08
C VAL A 684 -28.05 -8.57 29.99
N THR A 685 -29.20 -9.17 29.79
CA THR A 685 -29.38 -10.22 28.79
C THR A 685 -30.43 -9.79 27.80
N LEU A 686 -30.11 -9.89 26.52
CA LEU A 686 -31.06 -9.76 25.45
C LEU A 686 -31.55 -11.14 25.02
N VAL A 687 -32.85 -11.36 25.12
CA VAL A 687 -33.47 -12.63 24.75
C VAL A 687 -34.38 -12.43 23.54
N ASN A 688 -34.27 -13.30 22.55
CA ASN A 688 -35.21 -13.33 21.43
C ASN A 688 -36.53 -13.97 21.89
N ALA A 689 -37.61 -13.21 21.86
CA ALA A 689 -38.91 -13.70 22.32
C ALA A 689 -39.63 -14.45 21.18
N VAL A 690 -39.79 -15.76 21.34
CA VAL A 690 -40.84 -16.50 20.63
C VAL A 690 -42.03 -16.64 21.57
N TYR A 691 -43.10 -15.90 21.33
CA TYR A 691 -44.34 -16.04 22.06
C TYR A 691 -45.00 -17.36 21.65
N THR A 692 -45.28 -18.24 22.63
CA THR A 692 -45.95 -19.52 22.41
C THR A 692 -47.49 -19.42 22.42
N ASP A 693 -48.04 -18.24 22.39
CA ASP A 693 -49.49 -18.02 22.33
C ASP A 693 -49.92 -17.67 20.92
N GLY A 694 -50.14 -18.67 20.09
CA GLY A 694 -50.96 -18.73 18.84
C GLY A 694 -51.00 -17.58 17.84
N ALA A 695 -50.38 -16.48 18.08
CA ALA A 695 -50.22 -15.37 17.18
C ALA A 695 -48.75 -15.28 16.76
N ASN A 696 -48.44 -15.61 15.51
CA ASN A 696 -47.18 -15.36 14.85
C ASN A 696 -46.72 -13.90 15.01
N GLN A 697 -46.05 -13.60 16.10
CA GLN A 697 -45.29 -12.33 16.26
C GLN A 697 -43.81 -12.65 16.06
N ASN A 698 -43.34 -12.50 14.84
CA ASN A 698 -41.94 -12.58 14.49
C ASN A 698 -41.17 -11.52 15.29
N GLY A 699 -40.23 -11.97 16.14
CA GLY A 699 -39.11 -11.22 16.60
C GLY A 699 -39.39 -10.03 17.51
N LYS A 700 -39.85 -10.28 18.73
CA LYS A 700 -39.76 -9.27 19.81
C LYS A 700 -38.54 -9.56 20.64
N TYR A 701 -37.69 -8.56 20.84
CA TYR A 701 -36.53 -8.66 21.71
C TYR A 701 -36.89 -8.18 23.10
N LEU A 702 -36.46 -8.96 24.10
CA LEU A 702 -36.68 -8.67 25.51
C LEU A 702 -35.34 -8.41 26.16
N LEU A 703 -35.20 -7.25 26.75
CA LEU A 703 -34.08 -6.94 27.62
C LEU A 703 -34.44 -7.35 29.06
N THR A 704 -33.65 -8.25 29.66
CA THR A 704 -33.84 -8.69 31.04
C THR A 704 -32.67 -8.19 31.88
N LEU A 705 -32.98 -7.52 32.94
CA LEU A 705 -32.02 -6.92 33.87
C LEU A 705 -32.00 -7.72 35.18
N SER A 706 -30.82 -8.06 35.69
CA SER A 706 -30.51 -8.69 36.96
C SER A 706 -30.73 -10.20 37.07
N ASP A 707 -30.10 -10.79 38.09
CA ASP A 707 -30.17 -12.23 38.41
C ASP A 707 -31.58 -12.79 38.54
N ASN A 708 -32.55 -11.96 38.90
CA ASN A 708 -33.92 -12.36 39.12
C ASN A 708 -34.84 -12.12 37.92
N LEU A 709 -34.33 -11.66 36.78
CA LEU A 709 -35.13 -11.40 35.58
C LEU A 709 -36.35 -10.50 35.78
N ASN A 710 -36.32 -9.64 36.80
CA ASN A 710 -37.49 -8.91 37.31
C ASN A 710 -37.86 -7.67 36.49
N ASN A 711 -36.93 -7.14 35.69
CA ASN A 711 -37.17 -5.97 34.87
C ASN A 711 -37.02 -6.36 33.40
N SER A 712 -38.04 -6.16 32.60
CA SER A 712 -38.02 -6.48 31.19
C SER A 712 -38.51 -5.31 30.36
N PHE A 713 -37.86 -5.12 29.24
CA PHE A 713 -38.25 -4.18 28.18
C PHE A 713 -38.43 -4.93 26.88
N THR A 714 -39.50 -4.63 26.13
CA THR A 714 -39.78 -5.27 24.86
C THR A 714 -39.65 -4.23 23.76
N THR A 715 -38.72 -4.44 22.80
CA THR A 715 -38.64 -3.65 21.59
C THR A 715 -39.47 -4.25 20.47
N SER A 716 -40.02 -3.39 19.61
CA SER A 716 -40.93 -3.82 18.52
C SER A 716 -40.21 -4.22 17.23
N THR A 717 -38.90 -4.18 17.18
CA THR A 717 -38.09 -4.42 15.97
C THR A 717 -37.62 -5.88 15.87
N ASN A 718 -37.50 -6.38 14.66
CA ASN A 718 -37.12 -7.77 14.37
C ASN A 718 -35.58 -7.96 14.23
N ASN A 719 -34.82 -6.90 13.99
CA ASN A 719 -33.38 -6.96 13.80
C ASN A 719 -32.68 -6.30 14.98
N PHE A 720 -31.76 -7.02 15.55
CA PHE A 720 -30.90 -6.60 16.64
C PHE A 720 -29.43 -6.82 16.26
N TYR A 721 -28.59 -5.85 16.54
CA TYR A 721 -27.17 -5.89 16.18
C TYR A 721 -26.25 -5.93 17.41
N GLN A 722 -26.42 -5.01 18.36
CA GLN A 722 -25.54 -4.94 19.53
C GLN A 722 -26.25 -4.35 20.77
N LEU A 723 -25.82 -4.81 21.95
CA LEU A 723 -26.17 -4.28 23.25
C LEU A 723 -24.87 -3.77 23.92
N ALA A 724 -24.92 -2.57 24.49
CA ALA A 724 -23.87 -2.07 25.38
C ALA A 724 -24.49 -1.48 26.64
N VAL A 725 -23.69 -1.39 27.69
CA VAL A 725 -24.14 -0.96 29.02
C VAL A 725 -23.22 0.14 29.54
N THR A 726 -23.80 1.12 30.20
CA THR A 726 -23.08 2.15 30.96
C THR A 726 -23.91 2.53 32.22
N ASN A 727 -23.47 3.52 32.95
CA ASN A 727 -24.21 4.07 34.07
C ASN A 727 -24.36 5.59 33.93
N ASP A 728 -25.42 6.14 34.57
CA ASP A 728 -25.54 7.59 34.73
C ASP A 728 -24.72 8.08 35.93
N LYS A 729 -24.71 9.41 36.14
CA LYS A 729 -24.00 10.05 37.26
C LYS A 729 -24.53 9.63 38.64
N GLN A 730 -25.71 9.07 38.71
CA GLN A 730 -26.35 8.52 39.90
C GLN A 730 -26.07 7.04 40.12
N GLY A 731 -25.37 6.39 39.17
CA GLY A 731 -25.07 4.97 39.20
C GLY A 731 -26.19 4.08 38.67
N ASN A 732 -27.23 4.66 38.02
CA ASN A 732 -28.26 3.85 37.38
C ASN A 732 -27.72 3.25 36.07
N ILE A 733 -28.07 1.98 35.86
CA ILE A 733 -27.65 1.27 34.64
C ILE A 733 -28.43 1.76 33.44
N ILE A 734 -27.71 2.14 32.39
CA ILE A 734 -28.23 2.52 31.09
C ILE A 734 -27.86 1.42 30.09
N ASN A 735 -28.86 0.91 29.40
CA ASN A 735 -28.69 -0.06 28.32
C ASN A 735 -28.91 0.62 26.96
N ILE A 736 -28.04 0.38 26.05
CA ILE A 736 -28.07 0.95 24.70
C ILE A 736 -28.15 -0.19 23.71
N LEU A 737 -29.20 -0.19 22.89
CA LEU A 737 -29.47 -1.23 21.92
C LEU A 737 -29.42 -0.64 20.52
N LEU A 738 -28.64 -1.26 19.67
CA LEU A 738 -28.66 -0.98 18.22
C LEU A 738 -29.67 -1.92 17.57
N VAL A 739 -30.72 -1.35 17.03
CA VAL A 739 -31.84 -2.08 16.40
C VAL A 739 -32.02 -1.61 14.95
N SER A 740 -32.37 -2.51 14.05
CA SER A 740 -32.60 -2.21 12.62
C SER A 740 -31.41 -1.62 11.85
N GLY A 741 -30.19 -1.62 12.45
CA GLY A 741 -28.98 -1.15 11.80
C GLY A 741 -28.81 0.38 11.67
N ASN A 742 -29.74 1.15 12.21
CA ASN A 742 -29.65 2.63 12.23
C ASN A 742 -30.43 3.27 13.37
N LYS A 743 -31.06 2.48 14.24
CA LYS A 743 -31.88 2.97 15.35
C LYS A 743 -31.26 2.56 16.68
N PHE A 744 -31.14 3.52 17.58
CA PHE A 744 -30.72 3.27 18.95
C PHE A 744 -31.88 3.42 19.95
N ASP A 745 -32.06 2.45 20.81
CA ASP A 745 -32.97 2.49 21.93
C ASP A 745 -32.17 2.59 23.24
N VAL A 746 -32.45 3.59 24.08
CA VAL A 746 -31.83 3.82 25.37
C VAL A 746 -32.81 3.43 26.46
N VAL A 747 -32.42 2.48 27.32
CA VAL A 747 -33.29 1.85 28.29
C VAL A 747 -32.67 1.97 29.67
N THR A 748 -33.43 2.45 30.66
CA THR A 748 -33.03 2.51 32.07
C THR A 748 -34.12 1.86 32.94
N SER A 749 -33.75 0.99 33.84
CA SER A 749 -34.68 0.26 34.76
C SER A 749 -35.84 -0.40 34.00
N GLY A 750 -35.58 -1.00 32.86
CA GLY A 750 -36.58 -1.67 32.03
C GLY A 750 -37.58 -0.74 31.32
N LYS A 751 -37.30 0.55 31.25
CA LYS A 751 -38.12 1.53 30.53
C LYS A 751 -37.33 2.19 29.43
N LEU A 752 -37.95 2.35 28.27
CA LEU A 752 -37.41 3.16 27.16
C LEU A 752 -37.38 4.62 27.63
N VAL A 753 -36.18 5.19 27.69
CA VAL A 753 -35.97 6.58 28.06
C VAL A 753 -35.85 7.44 26.81
N ASN A 754 -35.15 6.91 25.78
CA ASN A 754 -35.01 7.59 24.51
C ASN A 754 -34.93 6.57 23.35
N SER A 755 -35.32 7.02 22.18
CA SER A 755 -35.20 6.26 20.94
C SER A 755 -34.95 7.23 19.78
N PHE A 756 -33.88 7.03 19.04
CA PHE A 756 -33.55 7.89 17.91
C PHE A 756 -33.01 7.06 16.73
N THR A 757 -33.11 7.61 15.55
CA THR A 757 -32.69 6.99 14.31
C THR A 757 -31.62 7.85 13.65
N ILE A 758 -30.51 7.22 13.27
CA ILE A 758 -29.43 7.84 12.51
C ILE A 758 -29.81 7.83 11.02
N ASN A 759 -29.55 8.90 10.34
CA ASN A 759 -29.68 8.97 8.88
C ASN A 759 -28.38 8.42 8.26
N SER A 760 -28.18 7.11 8.36
CA SER A 760 -26.96 6.44 7.91
C SER A 760 -27.05 6.05 6.44
N THR A 761 -25.89 6.03 5.77
CA THR A 761 -25.76 5.56 4.39
C THR A 761 -25.65 4.04 4.32
N ASP A 762 -25.10 3.42 5.37
CA ASP A 762 -24.89 1.98 5.49
C ASP A 762 -25.58 1.41 6.74
N THR A 763 -25.69 0.09 6.80
CA THR A 763 -26.17 -0.60 8.00
C THR A 763 -25.09 -0.57 9.08
N ILE A 764 -25.36 0.11 10.19
CA ILE A 764 -24.51 0.11 11.38
C ILE A 764 -24.63 -1.28 12.02
N THR A 765 -23.50 -1.97 12.17
CA THR A 765 -23.47 -3.34 12.74
C THR A 765 -22.90 -3.41 14.15
N SER A 766 -22.08 -2.41 14.51
CA SER A 766 -21.44 -2.33 15.83
C SER A 766 -21.20 -0.88 16.23
N PHE A 767 -20.99 -0.67 17.53
CA PHE A 767 -20.64 0.62 18.10
C PHE A 767 -19.79 0.43 19.36
N ALA A 768 -19.08 1.47 19.74
CA ALA A 768 -18.36 1.60 21.00
C ALA A 768 -19.00 2.68 21.87
N LEU A 769 -18.65 2.71 23.13
CA LEU A 769 -19.00 3.78 24.05
C LEU A 769 -17.74 4.55 24.47
N ALA A 770 -17.88 5.83 24.69
CA ALA A 770 -16.82 6.70 25.21
C ALA A 770 -17.39 7.82 26.09
N ASP A 771 -16.60 8.28 27.04
CA ASP A 771 -16.72 9.61 27.65
C ASP A 771 -15.71 10.53 26.96
N LEU A 772 -16.12 11.13 25.82
CA LEU A 772 -15.22 11.86 24.93
C LEU A 772 -14.52 13.04 25.61
N LYS A 773 -15.17 13.69 26.55
CA LYS A 773 -14.66 14.89 27.24
C LYS A 773 -14.25 14.60 28.66
N GLN A 774 -14.36 13.34 29.10
CA GLN A 774 -14.20 12.88 30.48
C GLN A 774 -14.98 13.72 31.51
N ASP A 775 -16.17 14.14 31.11
CA ASP A 775 -17.09 14.97 31.92
C ASP A 775 -18.29 14.15 32.45
N GLY A 776 -18.30 12.83 32.27
CA GLY A 776 -19.38 11.91 32.60
C GLY A 776 -20.49 11.85 31.57
N GLY A 777 -20.28 12.46 30.40
CA GLY A 777 -21.14 12.35 29.24
C GLY A 777 -20.83 11.08 28.42
N ASN A 778 -21.83 10.21 28.26
CA ASN A 778 -21.68 9.01 27.42
C ASN A 778 -22.01 9.32 25.98
N TYR A 779 -21.10 8.92 25.09
CA TYR A 779 -21.27 9.01 23.63
C TYR A 779 -21.28 7.60 23.03
N ILE A 780 -22.08 7.44 21.97
CA ILE A 780 -22.14 6.26 21.12
C ILE A 780 -21.29 6.55 19.90
N ILE A 781 -20.26 5.74 19.64
CA ILE A 781 -19.30 5.89 18.57
C ILE A 781 -19.49 4.77 17.57
N PHE A 782 -19.69 5.07 16.31
CA PHE A 782 -19.90 4.08 15.26
C PHE A 782 -19.30 4.56 13.93
N THR A 783 -19.22 3.65 12.98
CA THR A 783 -18.76 3.94 11.61
C THR A 783 -19.95 3.86 10.65
N ASP A 784 -20.03 4.82 9.70
CA ASP A 784 -21.05 4.88 8.66
C ASP A 784 -20.41 5.24 7.32
N GLY A 785 -20.21 4.27 6.45
CA GLY A 785 -19.49 4.45 5.20
C GLY A 785 -18.08 4.99 5.44
N ASN A 786 -17.78 6.18 4.94
CA ASN A 786 -16.48 6.84 5.12
C ASN A 786 -16.44 7.82 6.32
N ASN A 787 -17.40 7.71 7.23
CA ASN A 787 -17.51 8.54 8.40
C ASN A 787 -17.22 7.77 9.70
N ILE A 788 -16.69 8.48 10.69
CA ILE A 788 -16.73 8.11 12.10
C ILE A 788 -17.69 9.10 12.76
N ASP A 789 -18.75 8.59 13.35
CA ASP A 789 -19.81 9.34 14.01
C ASP A 789 -19.73 9.19 15.52
N ALA A 790 -20.11 10.25 16.22
CA ALA A 790 -20.22 10.26 17.67
C ALA A 790 -21.51 10.99 18.08
N VAL A 791 -22.42 10.31 18.75
CA VAL A 791 -23.68 10.89 19.21
C VAL A 791 -23.86 10.67 20.70
N ASN A 792 -24.49 11.61 21.38
CA ASN A 792 -24.86 11.43 22.79
C ASN A 792 -26.09 10.50 22.94
N LEU A 793 -26.47 10.18 24.16
CA LEU A 793 -27.62 9.29 24.46
C LEU A 793 -28.98 9.89 24.02
N GLN A 794 -29.03 11.14 23.61
CA GLN A 794 -30.20 11.80 23.05
C GLN A 794 -30.24 11.74 21.53
N GLY A 795 -29.17 11.26 20.90
CA GLY A 795 -29.01 11.20 19.44
C GLY A 795 -28.48 12.49 18.83
N ALA A 796 -28.04 13.45 19.65
CA ALA A 796 -27.38 14.65 19.15
C ALA A 796 -25.89 14.36 18.89
N GLU A 797 -25.43 14.84 17.74
CA GLU A 797 -24.06 14.68 17.28
C GLU A 797 -23.07 15.42 18.19
N ALA A 798 -21.91 14.83 18.43
CA ALA A 798 -20.83 15.48 19.17
C ALA A 798 -20.20 16.61 18.34
N ASP A 799 -19.67 17.61 19.04
CA ASP A 799 -18.97 18.72 18.37
C ASP A 799 -17.84 18.17 17.49
N ASN A 800 -17.69 18.72 16.29
CA ASN A 800 -16.67 18.36 15.29
C ASN A 800 -16.80 16.93 14.68
N PHE A 801 -17.91 16.26 14.87
CA PHE A 801 -18.27 15.00 14.20
C PHE A 801 -19.41 15.25 13.21
N PRO A 802 -19.54 14.42 12.13
CA PRO A 802 -18.71 13.26 11.84
C PRO A 802 -17.31 13.63 11.35
N PHE A 803 -16.33 12.79 11.67
CA PHE A 803 -15.04 12.81 10.95
C PHE A 803 -15.21 12.07 9.63
N VAL A 804 -14.76 12.69 8.54
CA VAL A 804 -14.86 12.12 7.18
C VAL A 804 -13.46 11.78 6.67
N ASP A 805 -13.25 10.55 6.23
CA ASP A 805 -11.98 10.18 5.60
C ASP A 805 -11.70 11.05 4.36
N PRO A 806 -10.57 11.77 4.30
CA PRO A 806 -10.22 12.62 3.15
C PRO A 806 -10.18 11.87 1.81
N GLN A 807 -9.88 10.58 1.81
CA GLN A 807 -9.85 9.75 0.61
C GLN A 807 -11.18 9.03 0.35
N ARG A 808 -12.18 9.20 1.24
CA ARG A 808 -13.51 8.60 1.14
C ARG A 808 -13.52 7.07 1.08
N VAL A 809 -12.56 6.44 1.72
CA VAL A 809 -12.54 4.98 1.91
C VAL A 809 -13.39 4.64 3.14
N GLY A 810 -14.22 3.59 3.01
CA GLY A 810 -15.13 3.19 4.09
C GLY A 810 -14.39 2.68 5.33
N PHE A 811 -14.86 3.08 6.52
CA PHE A 811 -14.43 2.52 7.79
C PHE A 811 -15.07 1.14 8.00
N VAL A 812 -14.37 0.26 8.72
CA VAL A 812 -14.80 -1.12 8.99
C VAL A 812 -14.50 -1.53 10.42
N GLY A 813 -15.35 -2.39 10.97
CA GLY A 813 -15.19 -2.93 12.33
C GLY A 813 -15.66 -1.99 13.43
N THR A 814 -15.50 -2.44 14.68
CA THR A 814 -15.88 -1.68 15.87
C THR A 814 -14.81 -0.67 16.22
N PRO A 815 -15.12 0.62 16.39
CA PRO A 815 -14.17 1.60 16.91
C PRO A 815 -13.68 1.25 18.31
N LEU A 816 -12.43 1.63 18.64
CA LEU A 816 -11.91 1.58 20.00
C LEU A 816 -11.83 2.99 20.58
N THR A 817 -11.88 3.11 21.91
CA THR A 817 -11.86 4.42 22.57
C THR A 817 -10.97 4.42 23.81
N ALA A 818 -10.06 5.38 23.88
CA ALA A 818 -9.14 5.57 25.00
C ALA A 818 -8.56 6.99 25.02
N ASP A 819 -8.20 7.52 26.18
CA ASP A 819 -7.39 8.73 26.34
C ASP A 819 -5.90 8.30 26.38
N PHE A 820 -5.22 8.34 25.25
CA PHE A 820 -3.81 8.00 25.17
C PHE A 820 -2.92 9.22 24.83
N ALA A 821 -3.47 10.28 24.30
CA ALA A 821 -2.75 11.53 24.11
C ALA A 821 -2.48 12.25 25.46
N GLY A 822 -3.25 11.96 26.50
CA GLY A 822 -3.04 12.43 27.86
C GLY A 822 -3.54 13.85 28.09
N ASP A 823 -4.51 14.31 27.31
CA ASP A 823 -5.11 15.63 27.39
C ASP A 823 -6.47 15.65 28.11
N ASN A 824 -6.86 14.52 28.71
CA ASN A 824 -8.16 14.26 29.35
C ASN A 824 -9.33 14.29 28.35
N LYS A 825 -9.10 13.91 27.12
CA LYS A 825 -10.14 13.61 26.13
C LYS A 825 -9.91 12.21 25.59
N SER A 826 -10.96 11.61 25.06
CA SER A 826 -10.83 10.27 24.51
C SER A 826 -10.57 10.35 23.02
N GLU A 827 -9.58 9.61 22.56
CA GLU A 827 -9.38 9.36 21.15
C GLU A 827 -10.23 8.19 20.67
N ILE A 828 -10.65 8.28 19.41
CA ILE A 828 -11.40 7.24 18.72
C ILE A 828 -10.47 6.60 17.69
N ILE A 829 -10.28 5.28 17.80
CA ILE A 829 -9.44 4.52 16.86
C ILE A 829 -10.36 3.72 15.94
N ALA A 830 -10.22 3.90 14.62
CA ALA A 830 -11.01 3.17 13.64
C ALA A 830 -10.16 2.83 12.39
N ALA A 831 -10.47 1.70 11.77
CA ALA A 831 -9.76 1.20 10.59
C ALA A 831 -10.61 1.35 9.32
N THR A 832 -9.96 1.64 8.19
CA THR A 832 -10.58 1.66 6.86
C THR A 832 -10.38 0.33 6.12
N SER A 833 -11.17 0.11 5.08
CA SER A 833 -11.10 -1.10 4.27
C SER A 833 -9.80 -1.27 3.46
N ASP A 834 -9.01 -0.20 3.30
CA ASP A 834 -7.68 -0.24 2.70
C ASP A 834 -6.55 -0.46 3.72
N GLY A 835 -6.89 -0.63 5.00
CA GLY A 835 -5.94 -0.95 6.08
C GLY A 835 -5.29 0.26 6.75
N ARG A 836 -5.75 1.48 6.50
CA ARG A 836 -5.37 2.64 7.32
C ARG A 836 -6.09 2.60 8.66
N ILE A 837 -5.39 3.01 9.70
CA ILE A 837 -5.95 3.12 11.04
C ILE A 837 -5.81 4.58 11.47
N PHE A 838 -6.94 5.19 11.74
CA PHE A 838 -7.05 6.55 12.23
C PHE A 838 -7.17 6.57 13.74
N ALA A 839 -6.63 7.60 14.35
CA ALA A 839 -6.99 8.03 15.71
C ALA A 839 -7.47 9.46 15.64
N ILE A 840 -8.68 9.70 16.17
CA ILE A 840 -9.35 10.99 16.12
C ILE A 840 -9.52 11.51 17.56
N ASP A 841 -9.01 12.71 17.83
CA ASP A 841 -9.23 13.40 19.10
C ASP A 841 -10.72 13.72 19.27
N GLY A 842 -11.35 13.15 20.30
CA GLY A 842 -12.78 13.29 20.55
C GLY A 842 -13.24 14.68 20.95
N GLY A 843 -12.32 15.59 21.30
CA GLY A 843 -12.62 16.98 21.60
C GLY A 843 -12.56 17.89 20.39
N THR A 844 -11.62 17.65 19.47
CA THR A 844 -11.35 18.50 18.33
C THR A 844 -11.81 17.95 16.99
N GLY A 845 -12.11 16.63 16.91
CA GLY A 845 -12.43 15.94 15.65
C GLY A 845 -11.26 15.84 14.67
N LYS A 846 -10.03 16.07 15.13
CA LYS A 846 -8.83 16.04 14.27
C LYS A 846 -8.09 14.72 14.41
N VAL A 847 -7.37 14.37 13.34
CA VAL A 847 -6.44 13.22 13.38
C VAL A 847 -5.31 13.53 14.37
N VAL A 848 -5.03 12.57 15.23
CA VAL A 848 -3.93 12.63 16.22
C VAL A 848 -2.59 12.51 15.52
N ASP A 849 -1.57 13.21 16.00
CA ASP A 849 -0.21 13.14 15.45
C ASP A 849 0.30 11.68 15.37
N GLY A 850 1.05 11.36 14.33
CA GLY A 850 1.51 9.99 14.05
C GLY A 850 0.49 9.11 13.32
N PHE A 851 -0.78 9.50 13.25
CA PHE A 851 -1.83 8.79 12.50
C PHE A 851 -2.18 9.48 11.18
N PRO A 852 -2.82 8.80 10.19
CA PRO A 852 -3.09 7.36 10.20
C PRO A 852 -1.83 6.52 10.03
N ILE A 853 -1.82 5.33 10.64
CA ILE A 853 -0.84 4.27 10.39
C ILE A 853 -1.44 3.20 9.47
N SER A 854 -0.63 2.27 8.96
CA SER A 854 -1.08 1.25 8.00
C SER A 854 -0.80 -0.17 8.49
N SER A 855 -1.79 -1.04 8.38
CA SER A 855 -1.65 -2.49 8.51
C SER A 855 -1.27 -3.19 7.20
N GLY A 856 -1.27 -2.47 6.07
CA GLY A 856 -1.00 -2.99 4.73
C GLY A 856 -2.17 -3.66 4.03
N ALA A 857 -3.24 -3.99 4.73
CA ALA A 857 -4.47 -4.57 4.21
C ALA A 857 -5.62 -4.39 5.21
N GLN A 858 -6.85 -4.63 4.77
CA GLN A 858 -8.03 -4.64 5.65
C GLN A 858 -7.82 -5.56 6.85
N LEU A 859 -8.30 -5.14 8.02
CA LEU A 859 -8.23 -5.96 9.22
C LEU A 859 -9.07 -7.23 9.07
N ALA A 860 -8.56 -8.32 9.62
CA ALA A 860 -9.25 -9.61 9.66
C ALA A 860 -10.16 -9.75 10.88
N CYS A 861 -9.84 -8.99 11.95
CA CYS A 861 -10.61 -8.91 13.19
C CYS A 861 -10.46 -7.51 13.78
N SER A 862 -11.28 -7.18 14.78
CA SER A 862 -11.15 -5.93 15.51
C SER A 862 -9.79 -5.82 16.18
N SER A 863 -9.23 -4.62 16.19
CA SER A 863 -8.01 -4.30 16.94
C SER A 863 -8.20 -4.47 18.44
N ALA A 864 -7.10 -4.53 19.19
CA ALA A 864 -7.11 -4.59 20.63
C ALA A 864 -6.13 -3.60 21.26
N LEU A 865 -6.58 -2.89 22.30
CA LEU A 865 -5.74 -2.03 23.14
C LEU A 865 -5.22 -2.83 24.33
N PHE A 866 -3.92 -2.69 24.64
CA PHE A 866 -3.26 -3.42 25.71
C PHE A 866 -2.14 -2.61 26.35
N ASP A 867 -1.74 -3.00 27.55
CA ASP A 867 -0.53 -2.46 28.18
C ASP A 867 0.70 -3.20 27.68
N TYR A 868 1.69 -2.46 27.20
CA TYR A 868 3.00 -3.00 26.89
C TYR A 868 4.07 -2.18 27.60
N GLN A 869 4.69 -2.77 28.62
CA GLN A 869 5.76 -2.13 29.43
C GLN A 869 5.31 -0.79 30.06
N GLY A 870 4.06 -0.72 30.54
CA GLY A 870 3.50 0.47 31.18
C GLY A 870 3.02 1.55 30.23
N ARG A 871 2.85 1.20 28.94
CA ARG A 871 2.34 2.13 27.90
C ARG A 871 1.18 1.51 27.15
N LEU A 872 0.19 2.33 26.84
CA LEU A 872 -0.91 1.89 25.99
C LEU A 872 -0.40 1.55 24.60
N SER A 873 -0.86 0.42 24.10
CA SER A 873 -0.44 -0.13 22.81
C SER A 873 -1.64 -0.67 22.04
N LEU A 874 -1.51 -0.70 20.73
CA LEU A 874 -2.53 -1.18 19.80
C LEU A 874 -2.00 -2.40 19.07
N ALA A 875 -2.72 -3.53 19.14
CA ALA A 875 -2.45 -4.73 18.36
C ALA A 875 -3.50 -4.92 17.28
N MET A 876 -3.09 -5.43 16.13
CA MET A 876 -3.99 -5.72 15.03
C MET A 876 -3.52 -6.88 14.18
N LEU A 877 -4.46 -7.47 13.45
CA LEU A 877 -4.26 -8.60 12.57
C LEU A 877 -5.04 -8.35 11.28
N ASN A 878 -4.36 -8.37 10.13
CA ASN A 878 -4.99 -8.10 8.85
C ASN A 878 -5.37 -9.39 8.09
N GLN A 879 -6.11 -9.27 7.00
CA GLN A 879 -6.60 -10.39 6.19
C GLN A 879 -5.48 -11.17 5.48
N GLN A 880 -4.29 -10.59 5.36
CA GLN A 880 -3.11 -11.28 4.82
C GLN A 880 -2.36 -12.10 5.88
N GLY A 881 -2.87 -12.13 7.12
CA GLY A 881 -2.26 -12.83 8.24
C GLY A 881 -1.11 -12.05 8.89
N ASN A 882 -0.96 -10.76 8.60
CA ASN A 882 0.07 -9.97 9.27
C ASN A 882 -0.45 -9.47 10.64
N PHE A 883 0.33 -9.78 11.68
CA PHE A 883 0.14 -9.34 13.05
C PHE A 883 1.12 -8.23 13.37
N SER A 884 0.62 -7.08 13.82
CA SER A 884 1.44 -5.89 14.10
C SER A 884 0.96 -5.19 15.36
N ALA A 885 1.90 -4.51 16.05
CA ALA A 885 1.56 -3.71 17.22
C ALA A 885 2.39 -2.43 17.31
N TRP A 886 1.77 -1.41 17.92
CA TRP A 886 2.37 -0.09 18.16
C TRP A 886 2.11 0.35 19.59
N GLN A 887 3.09 0.96 20.24
CA GLN A 887 2.82 1.86 21.36
C GLN A 887 2.19 3.13 20.81
N ILE A 888 1.08 3.58 21.41
CA ILE A 888 0.30 4.72 20.93
C ILE A 888 0.13 5.84 21.97
N GLY A 889 0.86 5.79 23.05
CA GLY A 889 0.77 6.80 24.10
C GLY A 889 2.02 6.88 24.96
N ALA A 890 2.16 7.97 25.69
CA ALA A 890 3.27 8.16 26.61
C ALA A 890 3.09 7.40 27.94
N ASN A 891 1.85 7.10 28.34
CA ASN A 891 1.44 6.48 29.59
C ASN A 891 0.41 5.36 29.33
N GLN A 892 -0.09 4.71 30.39
CA GLN A 892 -1.14 3.68 30.29
C GLN A 892 -2.45 4.20 29.70
N GLY A 893 -2.75 5.49 29.80
CA GLY A 893 -4.01 6.07 29.33
C GLY A 893 -5.25 5.55 30.08
N LYS A 894 -6.40 6.17 29.83
CA LYS A 894 -7.69 5.67 30.30
C LYS A 894 -8.43 5.02 29.17
N VAL A 895 -8.65 3.71 29.25
CA VAL A 895 -9.33 2.93 28.22
C VAL A 895 -10.81 2.85 28.54
N PHE A 896 -11.66 3.08 27.53
CA PHE A 896 -13.11 2.93 27.63
C PHE A 896 -13.59 1.70 26.87
N TRP A 897 -13.11 1.50 25.62
CA TRP A 897 -13.48 0.40 24.76
C TRP A 897 -12.22 -0.20 24.13
N SER A 898 -11.71 -1.29 24.70
CA SER A 898 -10.39 -1.82 24.34
C SER A 898 -10.40 -2.86 23.22
N GLU A 899 -11.53 -3.53 23.00
CA GLU A 899 -11.66 -4.64 22.05
C GLU A 899 -13.09 -4.72 21.51
N GLU A 900 -13.34 -5.64 20.63
CA GLU A 900 -14.71 -6.03 20.27
C GLU A 900 -15.51 -6.39 21.54
N ASP A 901 -16.75 -5.97 21.64
CA ASP A 901 -17.61 -6.15 22.82
C ASP A 901 -17.05 -5.47 24.12
N GLY A 902 -16.29 -4.39 23.95
CA GLY A 902 -15.88 -3.50 25.01
C GLY A 902 -14.53 -3.80 25.65
N ASN A 903 -14.30 -5.06 26.01
CA ASN A 903 -13.07 -5.49 26.67
C ASN A 903 -12.79 -6.98 26.48
N SER A 904 -11.69 -7.47 27.06
CA SER A 904 -11.31 -8.89 26.98
C SER A 904 -12.34 -9.86 27.59
N GLN A 905 -13.19 -9.40 28.48
CA GLN A 905 -14.21 -10.19 29.16
C GLN A 905 -15.56 -10.23 28.42
N ASN A 906 -15.71 -9.56 27.28
CA ASN A 906 -16.96 -9.41 26.49
C ASN A 906 -18.08 -8.69 27.26
N THR A 907 -17.76 -7.79 28.17
CA THR A 907 -18.81 -7.20 29.01
C THR A 907 -19.66 -6.15 28.30
N SER A 908 -19.19 -5.59 27.19
CA SER A 908 -19.81 -4.46 26.48
C SER A 908 -20.21 -3.31 27.44
N TYR A 909 -19.36 -3.02 28.42
CA TYR A 909 -19.61 -2.09 29.50
C TYR A 909 -18.53 -1.06 29.66
N ILE A 910 -18.94 0.21 29.88
CA ILE A 910 -18.03 1.27 30.35
C ILE A 910 -18.59 1.92 31.62
N LEU A 911 -17.70 2.32 32.52
CA LEU A 911 -18.03 3.14 33.66
C LEU A 911 -17.86 4.62 33.29
N ALA A 912 -18.96 5.38 33.30
CA ALA A 912 -18.88 6.82 33.10
C ALA A 912 -18.18 7.50 34.29
N ALA A 913 -17.44 8.56 34.05
CA ALA A 913 -16.73 9.31 35.08
C ALA A 913 -17.73 9.88 36.12
N ALA A 914 -17.44 9.62 37.41
CA ALA A 914 -18.34 10.04 38.48
C ALA A 914 -18.34 11.57 38.76
N ASN A 915 -17.39 12.31 38.26
CA ASN A 915 -17.25 13.75 38.46
C ASN A 915 -16.91 14.48 37.17
N SER A 916 -17.84 15.20 36.64
CA SER A 916 -17.53 16.26 35.68
C SER A 916 -17.27 17.56 36.43
N ASN A 917 -16.21 18.22 36.09
CA ASN A 917 -16.23 19.68 36.13
C ASN A 917 -17.29 20.12 35.12
N ILE A 918 -18.50 20.39 35.56
CA ILE A 918 -19.50 21.08 34.74
C ILE A 918 -18.81 22.36 34.32
N ASP A 919 -18.59 22.52 33.01
CA ASP A 919 -18.16 23.77 32.48
C ASP A 919 -19.30 24.77 32.74
N ASN A 920 -19.16 25.56 33.82
CA ASN A 920 -20.14 26.58 34.23
C ASN A 920 -20.08 27.83 33.33
N THR A 921 -19.44 27.72 32.19
CA THR A 921 -19.43 28.80 31.17
C THR A 921 -20.84 28.89 30.60
N PHE A 922 -21.40 30.07 30.69
CA PHE A 922 -22.75 30.34 30.21
C PHE A 922 -22.90 30.15 28.72
N PHE A 923 -21.89 30.62 27.92
CA PHE A 923 -21.87 30.52 26.46
C PHE A 923 -20.46 30.21 26.00
N PRO A 924 -20.03 28.91 26.02
CA PRO A 924 -18.66 28.52 25.68
C PRO A 924 -18.37 28.70 24.20
N ALA A 925 -17.28 29.42 23.88
CA ALA A 925 -16.88 29.66 22.49
C ALA A 925 -16.52 28.39 21.69
N ALA A 926 -16.01 27.37 22.37
CA ALA A 926 -15.69 26.06 21.77
C ALA A 926 -16.93 25.31 21.26
N ARG A 927 -18.13 25.69 21.71
CA ARG A 927 -19.42 25.08 21.32
C ARG A 927 -20.23 26.00 20.40
N ALA A 928 -19.58 26.99 19.74
CA ALA A 928 -20.19 27.86 18.74
C ALA A 928 -19.45 27.67 17.40
N TYR A 929 -20.13 27.09 16.42
CA TYR A 929 -19.58 26.82 15.09
C TYR A 929 -20.70 26.73 14.05
N ASN A 930 -20.37 26.53 12.77
CA ASN A 930 -21.37 26.22 11.73
C ASN A 930 -20.97 25.02 10.92
N TYR A 931 -21.96 24.30 10.38
CA TYR A 931 -21.76 23.21 9.45
C TYR A 931 -22.88 23.13 8.38
N PRO A 932 -22.52 22.69 7.16
CA PRO A 932 -21.18 22.50 6.65
C PRO A 932 -20.36 23.81 6.62
N ASN A 933 -19.05 23.73 6.80
CA ASN A 933 -18.12 24.83 6.64
C ASN A 933 -16.82 24.31 5.98
N PRO A 934 -16.49 24.58 4.69
CA PRO A 934 -17.23 25.49 3.79
C PRO A 934 -18.66 25.05 3.41
N VAL A 935 -19.50 26.06 3.14
CA VAL A 935 -20.88 25.85 2.67
C VAL A 935 -20.87 25.75 1.16
N TYR A 936 -21.16 24.58 0.61
CA TYR A 936 -21.31 24.32 -0.84
C TYR A 936 -22.77 24.30 -1.28
N GLY A 937 -23.68 24.18 -0.35
CA GLY A 937 -25.13 24.18 -0.58
C GLY A 937 -25.77 25.54 -0.35
N GLY A 938 -27.10 25.57 -0.32
CA GLY A 938 -27.88 26.76 -0.10
C GLY A 938 -28.05 27.17 1.35
N VAL A 939 -27.63 26.33 2.31
CA VAL A 939 -27.84 26.53 3.76
C VAL A 939 -26.67 26.03 4.60
N THR A 940 -26.48 26.62 5.79
CA THR A 940 -25.63 26.13 6.86
C THR A 940 -26.35 26.27 8.20
N ASN A 941 -26.07 25.36 9.12
CA ASN A 941 -26.57 25.43 10.48
C ASN A 941 -25.53 26.08 11.39
N ILE A 942 -25.94 27.08 12.13
CA ILE A 942 -25.11 27.72 13.16
C ILE A 942 -25.49 27.06 14.49
N HIS A 943 -24.53 26.31 15.03
CA HIS A 943 -24.64 25.52 16.23
C HIS A 943 -24.09 26.30 17.45
N TYR A 944 -24.74 26.19 18.58
CA TYR A 944 -24.30 26.78 19.85
C TYR A 944 -24.96 26.11 21.07
N TYR A 945 -24.29 26.25 22.22
CA TYR A 945 -24.78 25.83 23.53
C TYR A 945 -24.94 27.01 24.47
N VAL A 946 -25.97 26.99 25.32
CA VAL A 946 -26.13 27.94 26.38
C VAL A 946 -26.44 27.24 27.74
N GLY A 947 -25.80 27.68 28.82
CA GLY A 947 -26.00 27.12 30.14
C GLY A 947 -27.32 27.50 30.83
N GLU A 948 -28.00 28.55 30.39
CA GLU A 948 -29.26 29.07 30.88
C GLU A 948 -30.21 29.39 29.74
N ASP A 949 -31.54 29.34 29.95
CA ASP A 949 -32.54 29.77 28.98
C ASP A 949 -32.19 31.15 28.45
N SER A 950 -32.00 31.29 27.12
CA SER A 950 -31.45 32.45 26.51
C SER A 950 -32.15 32.87 25.22
N LYS A 951 -32.17 34.19 24.99
CA LYS A 951 -32.45 34.76 23.68
C LYS A 951 -31.13 34.84 22.92
N ILE A 952 -31.18 34.41 21.66
CA ILE A 952 -30.05 34.39 20.75
C ILE A 952 -30.25 35.41 19.63
N ASP A 953 -29.27 36.26 19.43
CA ASP A 953 -29.18 37.20 18.30
C ASP A 953 -27.90 36.95 17.53
N ILE A 954 -28.02 36.53 16.27
CA ILE A 954 -26.91 36.22 15.38
C ILE A 954 -26.83 37.25 14.28
N LYS A 955 -25.76 38.06 14.27
CA LYS A 955 -25.49 39.06 13.24
C LYS A 955 -24.33 38.59 12.36
N ILE A 956 -24.58 38.56 11.06
CA ILE A 956 -23.62 38.06 10.06
C ILE A 956 -23.08 39.23 9.27
N PHE A 957 -21.75 39.27 9.17
CA PHE A 957 -21.00 40.35 8.47
C PHE A 957 -20.10 39.71 7.41
N ASP A 958 -19.83 40.40 6.35
CA ASP A 958 -18.80 40.02 5.38
C ASP A 958 -17.39 40.36 5.88
N LEU A 959 -16.37 40.08 5.06
CA LEU A 959 -14.97 40.32 5.38
C LEU A 959 -14.65 41.83 5.55
N ALA A 960 -15.42 42.72 4.94
CA ALA A 960 -15.29 44.19 5.06
C ALA A 960 -15.97 44.72 6.31
N GLY A 961 -16.78 43.90 7.00
CA GLY A 961 -17.57 44.30 8.17
C GLY A 961 -18.96 44.82 7.82
N ASP A 962 -19.37 44.70 6.55
CA ASP A 962 -20.72 45.10 6.15
C ASP A 962 -21.74 44.05 6.60
N PHE A 963 -22.90 44.57 7.08
CA PHE A 963 -23.99 43.70 7.59
C PHE A 963 -24.65 42.93 6.48
N VAL A 964 -24.79 41.62 6.68
CA VAL A 964 -25.33 40.67 5.69
C VAL A 964 -26.70 40.12 6.09
N ALA A 965 -26.82 39.64 7.34
CA ALA A 965 -28.04 39.03 7.85
C ALA A 965 -28.16 39.11 9.37
N GLU A 966 -29.37 39.01 9.89
CA GLU A 966 -29.68 38.83 11.30
C GLU A 966 -30.64 37.67 11.47
N LEU A 967 -30.31 36.74 12.40
CA LEU A 967 -31.12 35.60 12.79
C LEU A 967 -31.41 35.71 14.28
N ARG A 968 -32.63 35.35 14.69
CA ARG A 968 -33.03 35.36 16.10
C ARG A 968 -33.65 34.05 16.49
N ASP A 969 -33.29 33.53 17.64
CA ASP A 969 -33.79 32.27 18.19
C ASP A 969 -33.91 32.37 19.74
N ASN A 970 -34.49 31.31 20.32
CA ASN A 970 -34.50 31.10 21.76
C ASN A 970 -33.90 29.72 22.03
N ALA A 971 -32.95 29.66 22.96
CA ALA A 971 -32.27 28.41 23.33
C ALA A 971 -32.60 28.04 24.78
N GLN A 972 -32.89 26.78 25.00
CA GLN A 972 -33.10 26.25 26.37
C GLN A 972 -31.75 26.02 27.02
N GLY A 973 -31.61 26.40 28.29
CA GLY A 973 -30.38 26.22 29.04
C GLY A 973 -30.01 24.75 29.23
N GLY A 974 -28.71 24.46 29.08
CA GLY A 974 -28.21 23.09 29.24
C GLY A 974 -28.33 22.23 27.97
N PHE A 975 -28.80 22.78 26.85
CA PHE A 975 -28.98 22.06 25.58
C PHE A 975 -28.26 22.75 24.42
N GLU A 976 -27.83 21.95 23.46
CA GLU A 976 -27.36 22.40 22.16
C GLU A 976 -28.53 22.91 21.33
N LYS A 977 -28.28 23.94 20.52
CA LYS A 977 -29.27 24.51 19.63
C LYS A 977 -28.66 24.88 18.27
N GLU A 978 -29.47 24.82 17.23
CA GLU A 978 -29.08 25.20 15.88
C GLU A 978 -30.03 26.23 15.31
N THR A 979 -29.44 27.21 14.61
CA THR A 979 -30.18 28.19 13.85
C THR A 979 -29.71 28.18 12.39
N GLN A 980 -30.62 27.89 11.47
CA GLN A 980 -30.29 27.77 10.06
C GLN A 980 -30.10 29.13 9.40
N TRP A 981 -28.99 29.28 8.65
CA TRP A 981 -28.74 30.42 7.78
C TRP A 981 -28.81 30.00 6.30
N ASN A 982 -29.74 30.64 5.56
CA ASN A 982 -29.87 30.44 4.13
C ASN A 982 -28.90 31.34 3.38
N VAL A 983 -27.95 30.75 2.69
CA VAL A 983 -26.89 31.42 1.93
C VAL A 983 -27.15 31.44 0.41
N SER A 984 -28.34 31.03 -0.06
CA SER A 984 -28.65 30.95 -1.48
C SER A 984 -28.45 32.26 -2.25
N ASN A 985 -28.67 33.38 -1.60
CA ASN A 985 -28.48 34.71 -2.18
C ASN A 985 -27.20 35.41 -1.74
N VAL A 986 -26.26 34.70 -1.09
CA VAL A 986 -25.00 35.24 -0.57
C VAL A 986 -23.88 34.88 -1.55
N GLN A 987 -22.93 35.76 -1.80
CA GLN A 987 -21.78 35.49 -2.69
C GLN A 987 -20.77 34.55 -2.05
N SER A 988 -19.91 33.93 -2.88
CA SER A 988 -18.75 33.19 -2.35
C SER A 988 -17.84 34.14 -1.58
N GLY A 989 -17.44 33.74 -0.38
CA GLY A 989 -16.61 34.58 0.48
C GLY A 989 -16.52 34.06 1.91
N VAL A 990 -15.83 34.82 2.75
CA VAL A 990 -15.72 34.57 4.19
C VAL A 990 -16.63 35.53 4.93
N TYR A 991 -17.41 34.98 5.86
CA TYR A 991 -18.34 35.74 6.70
C TYR A 991 -18.03 35.51 8.17
N PHE A 992 -18.40 36.45 9.01
CA PHE A 992 -18.31 36.36 10.47
C PHE A 992 -19.71 36.42 11.06
N ALA A 993 -20.09 35.41 11.83
CA ALA A 993 -21.34 35.43 12.58
C ALA A 993 -21.03 35.73 14.06
N SER A 994 -21.51 36.89 14.51
CA SER A 994 -21.50 37.29 15.91
C SER A 994 -22.75 36.76 16.57
N ILE A 995 -22.61 35.79 17.46
CA ILE A 995 -23.70 35.10 18.18
C ILE A 995 -23.73 35.67 19.58
N GLN A 996 -24.79 36.39 19.92
CA GLN A 996 -25.01 36.96 21.25
C GLN A 996 -26.10 36.15 21.96
N ALA A 997 -25.76 35.60 23.12
CA ALA A 997 -26.70 34.93 24.02
C ALA A 997 -26.99 35.84 25.21
N THR A 998 -28.29 36.05 25.46
CA THR A 998 -28.76 36.81 26.61
C THR A 998 -29.68 35.94 27.48
N SER A 999 -29.23 35.57 28.66
CA SER A 999 -29.97 34.71 29.55
C SER A 999 -31.21 35.37 30.14
N SER A 1000 -32.13 34.55 30.66
CA SER A 1000 -33.29 35.01 31.45
C SER A 1000 -32.89 35.77 32.70
N SER A 1001 -31.69 35.54 33.24
CA SER A 1001 -31.09 36.24 34.38
C SER A 1001 -30.43 37.59 33.98
N GLY A 1002 -30.36 37.89 32.70
CA GLY A 1002 -29.76 39.11 32.14
C GLY A 1002 -28.24 39.05 31.87
N LYS A 1003 -27.63 37.88 31.99
CA LYS A 1003 -26.26 37.62 31.61
C LYS A 1003 -26.15 37.65 30.09
N THR A 1004 -25.18 38.36 29.54
CA THR A 1004 -24.96 38.43 28.09
C THR A 1004 -23.52 38.10 27.76
N GLU A 1005 -23.33 37.15 26.84
CA GLU A 1005 -22.04 36.77 26.27
C GLU A 1005 -22.14 36.69 24.74
N THR A 1006 -21.02 36.88 24.05
CA THR A 1006 -20.95 36.93 22.58
C THR A 1006 -19.77 36.10 22.09
N ASN A 1007 -20.04 35.24 21.13
CA ASN A 1007 -19.04 34.47 20.38
C ASN A 1007 -19.06 34.85 18.90
N VAL A 1008 -17.90 34.80 18.25
CA VAL A 1008 -17.78 35.07 16.81
C VAL A 1008 -17.21 33.83 16.12
N ILE A 1009 -17.93 33.36 15.12
CA ILE A 1009 -17.51 32.23 14.28
C ILE A 1009 -17.23 32.67 12.84
N LYS A 1010 -16.41 31.93 12.14
CA LYS A 1010 -16.02 32.17 10.74
C LYS A 1010 -16.71 31.17 9.82
N ILE A 1011 -17.44 31.67 8.83
CA ILE A 1011 -18.20 30.87 7.87
C ILE A 1011 -17.63 31.09 6.46
N ALA A 1012 -17.24 30.04 5.76
CA ALA A 1012 -16.81 30.07 4.37
C ALA A 1012 -17.97 29.62 3.47
N VAL A 1013 -18.35 30.45 2.49
CA VAL A 1013 -19.36 30.11 1.47
C VAL A 1013 -18.67 29.95 0.13
N ILE A 1014 -18.91 28.83 -0.56
CA ILE A 1014 -18.38 28.51 -1.87
C ILE A 1014 -19.55 28.13 -2.80
N LYS A 1015 -19.70 28.85 -3.92
CA LYS A 1015 -20.74 28.61 -4.93
C LYS A 1015 -20.13 28.17 -6.25
#